data_e2ec42bc699af72e5594d99634d6e18e
#
_entry.id   e2ec42bc699af72e5594d99634d6e18e
#
_cell.length_a   1.000
_cell.length_b   1.000
_cell.length_c   1.000
_cell.angle_alpha   90.00
_cell.angle_beta   90.00
_cell.angle_gamma   90.00
#
_symmetry.space_group_name_H-M   'P 1'
#
loop_
_entity.id
_entity.type
_entity.pdbx_description
1 polymer ?
#
loop_
_entity_poly.entity_id
_entity_poly.type
_entity_poly.pdbx_seq_one_letter_code
_entity_poly.pdbx_strand_id
1 'polypeptide(L)'
;MVDPTGSAGGRSFIHEANAENWQKASPLAPSQQTEMPQSAASLTGWKSPPEPINQILDTLPAPAVMLSPDHQWFVELDQPLLPAIAELAEPEVAVAGFRLNPKTNGPARHFGYRSIRIKPLESHPARLMPLPDAARIGFLRWSPNGGKLAFTLTWANGIELWMVDLAEGIPRRVTDPILNAAYGPPFRWLSDEAFLCKVIPGDRGEPPIQSPVPNGPIIQENLGRKTPSRTYTNLLQNIHDEALFEYYIASTLELVTLDGQRSQLVPACLIDEAKPSPDGNYVVLTTLHRPYSYQLPASHFPTRIQILDCTGTPLRELADLPLADNLSTRFDAVRAGPRRVSWRCDRPATLTWVEALDGGDPAQDVPHRDVLLELDAPFTGQPQELWRSHYRFRRVRWGREDVALVWEQKYDTRQQRIWRIQPNRPETPPQLLVERSFEDHYSDPGMPRQVPAPQGGKYLLRFTPDGNGLYFSGRGASPDGVYPFLDRLDLSTATTQRLWQCQAPYFESVVALLDDGAHRLITHRQSQIEPPNYFLYTHADEQRVPLTDYPDPAPQFLGIHKEVVHYLRSDGVQLSARLYLPAGYEPERDGPLPTVFWVYPAEFKDKQLAGQVTIAENTFSRPAGTSALFLLTQGYAILDDPSLPIIGEGEAEPNDTYVEQLLAGIEAAIDYGVNRGIADRDRLCLGGHSYGAFTTANVLAHSTLFRAGIARSGAYNRTLTPFGFQGEQRNFWEAAAPYIQMSPFTHAAKITAPLLLIHGADDSNAGTYPLQTERFYEALKGLGATVRQVMLPLEDHSYRSREAVGHVLWEMVQWCDRYVKNAGNPTL
;
A
#
# COMPACT_ATOMS: atom_id res chain seq x y z
N MET A 1 11.79 -63.91 -14.78
CA MET A 1 12.65 -65.07 -14.60
C MET A 1 13.75 -64.71 -13.63
N VAL A 2 13.71 -65.47 -12.54
CA VAL A 2 14.73 -65.75 -11.54
C VAL A 2 14.82 -64.73 -10.37
N ASP A 3 14.12 -65.02 -9.34
CA ASP A 3 14.43 -64.94 -7.93
C ASP A 3 15.41 -66.09 -7.59
N PRO A 4 15.99 -66.28 -6.43
CA PRO A 4 16.09 -65.44 -5.21
C PRO A 4 17.40 -65.63 -4.40
N THR A 5 17.40 -65.11 -3.15
CA THR A 5 18.11 -65.52 -1.96
C THR A 5 19.55 -65.13 -1.67
N GLY A 6 19.69 -64.56 -0.48
CA GLY A 6 20.96 -64.40 0.21
C GLY A 6 20.87 -63.58 1.49
N SER A 7 20.50 -64.24 2.51
CA SER A 7 20.37 -63.83 3.91
C SER A 7 21.66 -63.43 4.58
N ALA A 8 21.52 -62.61 5.61
CA ALA A 8 22.20 -62.56 6.90
C ALA A 8 22.67 -61.14 7.20
N GLY A 9 22.34 -60.50 8.23
CA GLY A 9 22.19 -60.89 9.59
C GLY A 9 22.75 -59.77 10.43
N GLY A 10 21.98 -59.28 11.35
CA GLY A 10 22.64 -58.87 12.52
C GLY A 10 22.49 -57.52 13.13
N ARG A 11 21.73 -57.55 14.12
CA ARG A 11 21.84 -56.92 15.46
C ARG A 11 21.25 -55.52 15.64
N SER A 12 20.03 -55.58 16.09
CA SER A 12 19.36 -54.67 17.02
C SER A 12 20.19 -54.50 18.30
N PHE A 13 20.43 -53.23 18.71
CA PHE A 13 20.75 -52.89 20.07
C PHE A 13 19.65 -51.97 20.60
N ILE A 14 18.64 -52.61 21.21
CA ILE A 14 17.74 -51.97 22.16
C ILE A 14 18.44 -52.11 23.51
N HIS A 15 18.87 -51.01 24.12
CA HIS A 15 19.20 -50.95 25.53
C HIS A 15 17.98 -50.42 26.28
N GLU A 16 17.27 -51.34 26.95
CA GLU A 16 16.43 -51.05 28.11
C GLU A 16 17.28 -50.47 29.21
N ALA A 17 17.03 -49.23 29.61
CA ALA A 17 17.55 -48.64 30.83
C ALA A 17 16.43 -48.62 31.87
N ASN A 18 16.63 -49.40 32.91
CA ASN A 18 15.81 -49.57 34.08
C ASN A 18 15.48 -48.25 34.80
N ALA A 19 14.20 -48.14 35.11
CA ALA A 19 13.62 -47.13 35.98
C ALA A 19 13.77 -47.56 37.45
N GLU A 20 14.98 -47.48 38.00
CA GLU A 20 15.21 -47.60 39.46
C GLU A 20 16.58 -46.98 39.78
N ASN A 21 16.65 -45.64 40.05
CA ASN A 21 17.70 -45.03 40.87
C ASN A 21 17.57 -43.48 40.94
N TRP A 22 16.38 -43.04 41.34
CA TRP A 22 16.18 -41.63 41.71
C TRP A 22 15.78 -41.44 43.18
N GLN A 23 16.48 -42.13 44.09
CA GLN A 23 16.44 -41.81 45.52
C GLN A 23 17.80 -41.96 46.10
N LYS A 24 18.45 -40.81 46.35
CA LYS A 24 19.51 -40.45 47.29
C LYS A 24 20.61 -39.61 46.69
N ALA A 25 20.29 -38.30 46.55
CA ALA A 25 21.31 -37.28 46.56
C ALA A 25 21.07 -36.40 47.78
N SER A 26 22.05 -36.37 48.67
CA SER A 26 22.11 -35.49 49.86
C SER A 26 22.10 -34.04 49.46
N PRO A 27 21.61 -33.11 50.33
CA PRO A 27 21.54 -31.67 49.99
C PRO A 27 22.99 -31.12 49.91
N LEU A 28 23.33 -30.68 48.72
CA LEU A 28 24.52 -29.83 48.52
C LEU A 28 24.27 -28.48 49.19
N ALA A 29 25.33 -27.99 49.87
CA ALA A 29 25.38 -26.71 50.55
C ALA A 29 24.95 -25.53 49.63
N PRO A 30 24.40 -24.43 50.17
CA PRO A 30 23.94 -23.33 49.36
C PRO A 30 25.11 -22.73 48.60
N SER A 31 25.17 -22.94 47.29
CA SER A 31 26.07 -22.25 46.40
C SER A 31 25.66 -20.76 46.39
N GLN A 32 26.65 -19.93 46.56
CA GLN A 32 26.54 -18.47 46.47
C GLN A 32 25.60 -18.09 45.30
N GLN A 33 24.54 -17.37 45.63
CA GLN A 33 23.72 -16.67 44.65
C GLN A 33 24.67 -15.71 43.93
N THR A 34 25.09 -16.07 42.75
CA THR A 34 25.60 -15.10 41.77
C THR A 34 24.46 -14.15 41.51
N GLU A 35 24.59 -12.92 41.99
CA GLU A 35 23.71 -11.82 41.64
C GLU A 35 23.61 -11.76 40.11
N MET A 36 22.44 -11.99 39.60
CA MET A 36 22.16 -11.71 38.19
C MET A 36 22.47 -10.22 37.96
N PRO A 37 23.19 -9.87 36.88
CA PRO A 37 23.49 -8.49 36.61
C PRO A 37 22.20 -7.67 36.54
N GLN A 38 22.14 -6.53 37.21
CA GLN A 38 21.03 -5.58 37.28
C GLN A 38 20.51 -5.11 35.90
N SER A 39 21.07 -5.58 34.79
CA SER A 39 20.69 -5.22 33.41
C SER A 39 19.39 -5.90 32.89
N ALA A 40 18.91 -6.99 33.48
CA ALA A 40 17.73 -7.71 32.98
C ALA A 40 16.41 -6.97 33.22
N ALA A 41 16.28 -6.22 34.29
CA ALA A 41 15.08 -5.44 34.62
C ALA A 41 14.91 -4.19 33.72
N SER A 42 15.98 -3.72 33.05
CA SER A 42 15.91 -2.59 32.12
C SER A 42 15.51 -2.95 30.69
N LEU A 43 15.42 -4.27 30.36
CA LEU A 43 15.14 -4.77 29.02
C LEU A 43 13.63 -5.00 28.76
N THR A 44 12.78 -4.89 29.76
CA THR A 44 11.34 -5.13 29.64
C THR A 44 10.53 -3.83 29.66
N GLY A 45 9.42 -3.83 28.94
CA GLY A 45 8.47 -2.72 28.83
C GLY A 45 8.79 -1.72 27.70
N TRP A 46 7.76 -0.94 27.35
CA TRP A 46 7.86 0.09 26.35
C TRP A 46 8.80 1.21 26.79
N LYS A 47 9.60 1.70 25.86
CA LYS A 47 10.51 2.84 26.06
C LYS A 47 10.00 4.04 25.27
N SER A 48 10.27 5.23 25.79
CA SER A 48 9.93 6.50 25.14
C SER A 48 11.18 7.14 24.56
N PRO A 49 11.11 7.69 23.35
CA PRO A 49 12.23 8.42 22.74
C PRO A 49 12.46 9.76 23.49
N PRO A 50 13.57 10.48 23.21
CA PRO A 50 13.82 11.81 23.76
C PRO A 50 12.67 12.80 23.52
N GLU A 51 12.52 13.82 24.40
CA GLU A 51 11.41 14.76 24.40
C GLU A 51 11.07 15.45 23.06
N PRO A 52 12.00 15.96 22.25
CA PRO A 52 11.62 16.55 20.96
C PRO A 52 10.84 15.56 20.09
N ILE A 53 11.18 14.28 20.09
CA ILE A 53 10.51 13.23 19.33
C ILE A 53 9.14 12.93 19.94
N ASN A 54 9.08 12.79 21.26
CA ASN A 54 7.82 12.52 21.98
C ASN A 54 6.75 13.60 21.70
N GLN A 55 7.13 14.88 21.79
CA GLN A 55 6.23 16.00 21.55
C GLN A 55 5.63 15.98 20.13
N ILE A 56 6.47 15.67 19.13
CA ILE A 56 6.02 15.57 17.74
C ILE A 56 5.06 14.41 17.53
N LEU A 57 5.32 13.24 18.15
CA LEU A 57 4.44 12.07 18.06
C LEU A 57 3.05 12.32 18.65
N ASP A 58 2.95 13.20 19.64
CA ASP A 58 1.69 13.53 20.33
C ASP A 58 0.95 14.74 19.70
N THR A 59 1.50 15.29 18.59
CA THR A 59 0.86 16.37 17.84
C THR A 59 -0.16 15.83 16.84
N LEU A 60 -1.36 16.40 16.84
CA LEU A 60 -2.42 16.03 15.90
C LEU A 60 -1.98 16.23 14.46
N PRO A 61 -2.24 15.27 13.57
CA PRO A 61 -2.04 15.44 12.15
C PRO A 61 -3.00 16.49 11.59
N ALA A 62 -2.61 17.14 10.50
CA ALA A 62 -3.50 18.00 9.74
C ALA A 62 -4.74 17.20 9.28
N PRO A 63 -5.94 17.81 9.24
CA PRO A 63 -7.13 17.15 8.74
C PRO A 63 -6.97 16.61 7.32
N ALA A 64 -7.59 15.48 7.02
CA ALA A 64 -7.79 15.06 5.65
C ALA A 64 -8.91 15.90 5.02
N VAL A 65 -8.79 16.19 3.72
CA VAL A 65 -9.73 17.06 3.00
C VAL A 65 -10.46 16.27 1.92
N MET A 66 -11.76 16.48 1.82
CA MET A 66 -12.61 16.01 0.74
C MET A 66 -13.41 17.18 0.15
N LEU A 67 -13.49 17.23 -1.19
CA LEU A 67 -14.37 18.16 -1.91
C LEU A 67 -15.63 17.43 -2.34
N SER A 68 -16.78 18.12 -2.32
CA SER A 68 -17.97 17.57 -2.96
C SER A 68 -17.75 17.43 -4.48
N PRO A 69 -18.45 16.52 -5.15
CA PRO A 69 -18.31 16.33 -6.60
C PRO A 69 -18.56 17.61 -7.42
N ASP A 70 -19.49 18.47 -6.98
CA ASP A 70 -19.80 19.77 -7.56
C ASP A 70 -18.87 20.90 -7.13
N HIS A 71 -17.89 20.61 -6.24
CA HIS A 71 -16.94 21.55 -5.63
C HIS A 71 -17.59 22.70 -4.86
N GLN A 72 -18.84 22.56 -4.40
CA GLN A 72 -19.51 23.57 -3.55
C GLN A 72 -19.13 23.46 -2.10
N TRP A 73 -18.74 22.27 -1.64
CA TRP A 73 -18.47 21.98 -0.24
C TRP A 73 -17.03 21.49 -0.01
N PHE A 74 -16.47 21.97 1.08
CA PHE A 74 -15.15 21.62 1.60
C PHE A 74 -15.34 20.89 2.93
N VAL A 75 -14.87 19.65 3.00
CA VAL A 75 -15.02 18.79 4.18
C VAL A 75 -13.64 18.49 4.74
N GLU A 76 -13.46 18.76 6.02
CA GLU A 76 -12.27 18.44 6.80
C GLU A 76 -12.58 17.29 7.74
N LEU A 77 -11.68 16.31 7.77
CA LEU A 77 -11.79 15.10 8.57
C LEU A 77 -10.63 15.05 9.56
N ASP A 78 -10.92 15.20 10.84
CA ASP A 78 -9.89 15.15 11.88
C ASP A 78 -9.36 13.73 12.01
N GLN A 79 -8.04 13.59 11.78
CA GLN A 79 -7.36 12.32 11.88
C GLN A 79 -7.09 11.95 13.35
N PRO A 80 -7.12 10.65 13.72
CA PRO A 80 -6.71 10.22 15.04
C PRO A 80 -5.20 10.45 15.26
N LEU A 81 -4.79 10.54 16.52
CA LEU A 81 -3.40 10.30 16.92
C LEU A 81 -3.02 8.84 16.64
N LEU A 82 -1.76 8.51 16.85
CA LEU A 82 -1.35 7.11 16.85
C LEU A 82 -2.20 6.34 17.87
N PRO A 83 -2.79 5.19 17.49
CA PRO A 83 -3.62 4.40 18.40
C PRO A 83 -2.79 3.86 19.56
N ALA A 84 -3.41 3.65 20.71
CA ALA A 84 -2.78 2.91 21.79
C ALA A 84 -2.63 1.43 21.43
N ILE A 85 -1.62 0.74 21.96
CA ILE A 85 -1.45 -0.72 21.74
C ILE A 85 -2.67 -1.52 22.18
N ALA A 86 -3.43 -1.02 23.15
CA ALA A 86 -4.69 -1.62 23.60
C ALA A 86 -5.76 -1.67 22.49
N GLU A 87 -5.74 -0.71 21.55
CA GLU A 87 -6.65 -0.70 20.40
C GLU A 87 -6.26 -1.77 19.38
N LEU A 88 -4.95 -2.07 19.24
CA LEU A 88 -4.47 -3.16 18.41
C LEU A 88 -4.79 -4.54 19.03
N ALA A 89 -4.95 -4.60 20.34
CA ALA A 89 -5.30 -5.81 21.07
C ALA A 89 -6.81 -6.16 21.01
N GLU A 90 -7.63 -5.38 20.29
CA GLU A 90 -9.02 -5.77 20.03
C GLU A 90 -9.06 -7.12 19.31
N PRO A 91 -10.05 -7.99 19.64
CA PRO A 91 -10.16 -9.29 18.99
C PRO A 91 -10.21 -9.19 17.47
N GLU A 92 -9.43 -10.03 16.81
CA GLU A 92 -9.44 -10.14 15.35
C GLU A 92 -9.50 -11.60 14.90
N VAL A 93 -10.06 -11.81 13.71
CA VAL A 93 -10.08 -13.10 13.01
C VAL A 93 -9.32 -12.94 11.71
N ALA A 94 -8.28 -13.75 11.53
CA ALA A 94 -7.46 -13.79 10.32
C ALA A 94 -7.89 -14.96 9.44
N VAL A 95 -8.48 -14.70 8.29
CA VAL A 95 -9.04 -15.72 7.37
C VAL A 95 -8.87 -15.27 5.92
N ALA A 96 -8.58 -16.20 5.04
CA ALA A 96 -8.58 -16.05 3.58
C ALA A 96 -7.81 -14.81 3.07
N GLY A 97 -6.71 -14.43 3.74
CA GLY A 97 -5.82 -13.34 3.33
C GLY A 97 -6.14 -11.96 3.91
N PHE A 98 -7.10 -11.83 4.83
CA PHE A 98 -7.44 -10.57 5.48
C PHE A 98 -7.76 -10.77 6.97
N ARG A 99 -7.96 -9.67 7.69
CA ARG A 99 -8.31 -9.65 9.10
C ARG A 99 -9.57 -8.82 9.33
N LEU A 100 -10.46 -9.32 10.16
CA LEU A 100 -11.69 -8.66 10.55
C LEU A 100 -11.83 -8.58 12.08
N ASN A 101 -12.63 -7.62 12.54
CA ASN A 101 -13.02 -7.53 13.95
C ASN A 101 -14.35 -8.28 14.14
N PRO A 102 -14.37 -9.37 14.92
CA PRO A 102 -15.56 -10.21 15.08
C PRO A 102 -16.71 -9.54 15.86
N LYS A 103 -16.43 -8.50 16.64
CA LYS A 103 -17.46 -7.77 17.41
C LYS A 103 -18.21 -6.78 16.54
N THR A 104 -17.50 -6.10 15.63
CA THR A 104 -18.07 -5.05 14.80
C THR A 104 -18.53 -5.56 13.44
N ASN A 105 -18.06 -6.74 13.03
CA ASN A 105 -18.18 -7.27 11.66
C ASN A 105 -17.62 -6.28 10.63
N GLY A 106 -16.54 -5.61 10.99
CA GLY A 106 -15.81 -4.66 10.17
C GLY A 106 -14.35 -5.06 9.98
N PRO A 107 -13.54 -4.25 9.29
CA PRO A 107 -12.11 -4.51 9.16
C PRO A 107 -11.44 -4.41 10.53
N ALA A 108 -10.50 -5.31 10.81
CA ALA A 108 -9.64 -5.20 11.99
C ALA A 108 -8.79 -3.93 11.92
N ARG A 109 -8.42 -3.37 13.08
CA ARG A 109 -7.51 -2.22 13.21
C ARG A 109 -7.97 -0.99 12.41
N HIS A 110 -9.30 -0.76 12.36
CA HIS A 110 -9.91 0.41 11.73
C HIS A 110 -10.03 1.55 12.75
N PHE A 111 -9.17 2.56 12.64
CA PHE A 111 -9.13 3.66 13.62
C PHE A 111 -10.08 4.82 13.29
N GLY A 112 -10.46 4.99 12.02
CA GLY A 112 -11.44 5.99 11.58
C GLY A 112 -11.02 7.45 11.79
N TYR A 113 -11.87 8.37 11.36
CA TYR A 113 -11.74 9.79 11.68
C TYR A 113 -12.48 10.12 12.97
N ARG A 114 -12.07 11.20 13.66
CA ARG A 114 -12.64 11.63 14.96
C ARG A 114 -13.81 12.59 14.80
N SER A 115 -13.74 13.47 13.81
CA SER A 115 -14.77 14.48 13.57
C SER A 115 -14.85 14.86 12.10
N ILE A 116 -15.96 15.48 11.72
CA ILE A 116 -16.22 16.04 10.40
C ILE A 116 -16.53 17.51 10.57
N ARG A 117 -15.80 18.37 9.86
CA ARG A 117 -16.12 19.79 9.71
C ARG A 117 -16.49 20.06 8.27
N ILE A 118 -17.52 20.87 8.05
CA ILE A 118 -17.99 21.24 6.71
C ILE A 118 -18.08 22.76 6.57
N LYS A 119 -17.83 23.21 5.37
CA LYS A 119 -18.09 24.60 4.95
C LYS A 119 -18.42 24.69 3.48
N PRO A 120 -19.21 25.65 3.03
CA PRO A 120 -19.18 26.08 1.64
C PRO A 120 -17.75 26.43 1.23
N LEU A 121 -17.35 26.15 -0.03
CA LEU A 121 -15.96 26.25 -0.46
C LEU A 121 -15.31 27.58 -0.09
N GLU A 122 -15.99 28.69 -0.31
CA GLU A 122 -15.43 30.05 -0.11
C GLU A 122 -15.80 30.67 1.25
N SER A 123 -16.35 29.87 2.19
CA SER A 123 -16.79 30.37 3.50
C SER A 123 -15.84 29.95 4.63
N HIS A 124 -15.73 30.80 5.65
CA HIS A 124 -14.99 30.54 6.89
C HIS A 124 -15.80 31.01 8.10
N PRO A 125 -15.69 30.33 9.23
CA PRO A 125 -15.01 29.07 9.52
C PRO A 125 -15.81 27.83 9.12
N ALA A 126 -15.17 26.65 9.12
CA ALA A 126 -15.84 25.37 8.96
C ALA A 126 -16.70 25.02 10.20
N ARG A 127 -17.91 24.50 9.95
CA ARG A 127 -18.84 24.08 11.01
C ARG A 127 -18.56 22.64 11.42
N LEU A 128 -18.34 22.40 12.71
CA LEU A 128 -18.25 21.06 13.27
C LEU A 128 -19.62 20.36 13.23
N MET A 129 -19.66 19.13 12.74
CA MET A 129 -20.85 18.29 12.78
C MET A 129 -21.09 17.75 14.20
N PRO A 130 -22.34 17.80 14.72
CA PRO A 130 -22.69 17.22 16.00
C PRO A 130 -22.81 15.69 15.87
N LEU A 131 -21.71 14.98 16.02
CA LEU A 131 -21.65 13.52 16.06
C LEU A 131 -21.52 13.03 17.50
N PRO A 132 -21.96 11.80 17.80
CA PRO A 132 -21.75 11.21 19.11
C PRO A 132 -20.28 11.08 19.47
N ASP A 133 -19.94 11.27 20.74
CA ASP A 133 -18.59 11.10 21.25
C ASP A 133 -18.08 9.67 21.04
N ALA A 134 -16.76 9.53 20.88
CA ALA A 134 -16.06 8.27 20.68
C ALA A 134 -16.44 7.48 19.41
N ALA A 135 -17.20 8.06 18.48
CA ALA A 135 -17.51 7.42 17.20
C ALA A 135 -16.25 7.35 16.32
N ARG A 136 -16.04 6.17 15.69
CA ARG A 136 -15.02 6.00 14.66
C ARG A 136 -15.69 6.14 13.31
N ILE A 137 -15.37 7.23 12.58
CA ILE A 137 -16.00 7.59 11.30
C ILE A 137 -15.25 6.89 10.15
N GLY A 138 -16.00 6.20 9.28
CA GLY A 138 -15.40 5.50 8.13
C GLY A 138 -16.28 5.51 6.89
N PHE A 139 -15.76 4.92 5.81
CA PHE A 139 -16.50 4.68 4.55
C PHE A 139 -17.28 5.87 4.01
N LEU A 140 -16.70 7.09 4.05
CA LEU A 140 -17.37 8.30 3.57
C LEU A 140 -17.65 8.22 2.06
N ARG A 141 -18.88 8.59 1.65
CA ARG A 141 -19.33 8.61 0.25
C ARG A 141 -20.28 9.77 -0.02
N TRP A 142 -19.97 10.53 -1.05
CA TRP A 142 -20.88 11.54 -1.58
C TRP A 142 -22.10 10.88 -2.23
N SER A 143 -23.27 11.52 -2.09
CA SER A 143 -24.44 11.19 -2.91
C SER A 143 -24.15 11.47 -4.39
N PRO A 144 -24.91 10.85 -5.33
CA PRO A 144 -24.72 11.10 -6.74
C PRO A 144 -24.71 12.58 -7.15
N ASN A 145 -25.60 13.40 -6.59
CA ASN A 145 -25.67 14.83 -6.87
C ASN A 145 -24.69 15.70 -6.02
N GLY A 146 -23.96 15.10 -5.06
CA GLY A 146 -23.00 15.82 -4.21
C GLY A 146 -23.62 16.59 -3.05
N GLY A 147 -24.94 16.64 -2.91
CA GLY A 147 -25.62 17.41 -1.86
C GLY A 147 -25.68 16.72 -0.50
N LYS A 148 -25.41 15.41 -0.44
CA LYS A 148 -25.43 14.64 0.79
C LYS A 148 -24.10 13.88 0.96
N LEU A 149 -23.69 13.70 2.23
CA LEU A 149 -22.53 12.87 2.59
C LEU A 149 -23.00 11.72 3.47
N ALA A 150 -22.77 10.48 3.04
CA ALA A 150 -22.98 9.30 3.86
C ALA A 150 -21.65 8.77 4.41
N PHE A 151 -21.69 8.22 5.61
CA PHE A 151 -20.53 7.67 6.30
C PHE A 151 -20.96 6.62 7.30
N THR A 152 -20.03 5.83 7.81
CA THR A 152 -20.30 4.88 8.87
C THR A 152 -19.80 5.39 10.21
N LEU A 153 -20.51 5.02 11.28
CA LEU A 153 -20.00 5.07 12.63
C LEU A 153 -19.78 3.65 13.15
N THR A 154 -18.54 3.35 13.53
CA THR A 154 -18.18 2.06 14.12
C THR A 154 -18.21 2.16 15.64
N TRP A 155 -19.04 1.31 16.25
CA TRP A 155 -19.21 1.15 17.69
C TRP A 155 -18.53 -0.15 18.18
N ALA A 156 -18.55 -0.38 19.47
CA ALA A 156 -17.98 -1.60 20.05
C ALA A 156 -18.67 -2.89 19.57
N ASN A 157 -19.90 -2.82 19.10
CA ASN A 157 -20.75 -3.98 18.75
C ASN A 157 -21.34 -3.95 17.34
N GLY A 158 -20.85 -3.07 16.46
CA GLY A 158 -21.32 -3.04 15.07
C GLY A 158 -21.08 -1.72 14.36
N ILE A 159 -21.59 -1.62 13.16
CA ILE A 159 -21.39 -0.49 12.25
C ILE A 159 -22.76 0.06 11.81
N GLU A 160 -22.98 1.34 12.03
CA GLU A 160 -24.15 2.08 11.59
C GLU A 160 -23.90 2.86 10.30
N LEU A 161 -24.93 3.05 9.49
CA LEU A 161 -24.94 4.04 8.40
C LEU A 161 -25.51 5.36 8.92
N TRP A 162 -24.79 6.43 8.65
CA TRP A 162 -25.18 7.81 8.93
C TRP A 162 -25.13 8.63 7.66
N MET A 163 -25.91 9.69 7.60
CA MET A 163 -25.87 10.65 6.51
C MET A 163 -26.11 12.06 7.03
N VAL A 164 -25.67 13.04 6.24
CA VAL A 164 -25.95 14.45 6.44
C VAL A 164 -26.35 15.07 5.11
N ASP A 165 -27.44 15.82 5.08
CA ASP A 165 -27.73 16.81 4.06
C ASP A 165 -26.85 18.04 4.37
N LEU A 166 -26.03 18.47 3.39
CA LEU A 166 -25.05 19.53 3.64
C LEU A 166 -25.69 20.90 3.83
N ALA A 167 -26.84 21.14 3.23
CA ALA A 167 -27.58 22.40 3.41
C ALA A 167 -28.15 22.50 4.84
N GLU A 168 -28.65 21.38 5.38
CA GLU A 168 -29.13 21.30 6.76
C GLU A 168 -27.98 21.23 7.76
N GLY A 169 -26.93 20.47 7.44
CA GLY A 169 -25.74 20.25 8.25
C GLY A 169 -26.01 19.49 9.56
N ILE A 170 -27.10 18.73 9.61
CA ILE A 170 -27.51 17.90 10.77
C ILE A 170 -27.36 16.44 10.38
N PRO A 171 -26.39 15.70 10.96
CA PRO A 171 -26.22 14.28 10.69
C PRO A 171 -27.37 13.48 11.34
N ARG A 172 -27.81 12.42 10.65
CA ARG A 172 -28.82 11.49 11.15
C ARG A 172 -28.43 10.05 10.90
N ARG A 173 -28.80 9.19 11.82
CA ARG A 173 -28.63 7.75 11.68
C ARG A 173 -29.66 7.21 10.69
N VAL A 174 -29.18 6.36 9.75
CA VAL A 174 -30.01 5.68 8.74
C VAL A 174 -30.28 4.24 9.15
N THR A 175 -29.29 3.53 9.71
CA THR A 175 -29.46 2.14 10.16
C THR A 175 -29.04 1.95 11.60
N ASP A 176 -29.54 0.89 12.21
CA ASP A 176 -28.96 0.30 13.41
C ASP A 176 -27.55 -0.26 13.10
N PRO A 177 -26.77 -0.74 14.11
CA PRO A 177 -25.41 -1.26 13.90
C PRO A 177 -25.40 -2.66 13.27
N ILE A 178 -25.92 -2.77 12.05
CA ILE A 178 -26.19 -4.02 11.33
C ILE A 178 -25.36 -4.19 10.05
N LEU A 179 -24.54 -3.20 9.70
CA LEU A 179 -23.77 -3.27 8.45
C LEU A 179 -22.66 -4.29 8.53
N ASN A 180 -22.48 -5.04 7.44
CA ASN A 180 -21.37 -5.98 7.27
C ASN A 180 -20.26 -5.34 6.43
N ALA A 181 -19.17 -4.96 7.08
CA ALA A 181 -17.96 -4.42 6.47
C ALA A 181 -16.75 -5.38 6.61
N ALA A 182 -16.97 -6.65 6.94
CA ALA A 182 -15.90 -7.63 7.13
C ALA A 182 -15.09 -7.84 5.83
N TYR A 183 -15.76 -7.74 4.67
CA TYR A 183 -15.12 -7.88 3.36
C TYR A 183 -15.59 -6.78 2.39
N GLY A 184 -14.80 -5.71 2.31
CA GLY A 184 -15.06 -4.55 1.45
C GLY A 184 -16.13 -3.57 1.99
N PRO A 185 -16.45 -2.52 1.24
CA PRO A 185 -17.36 -1.46 1.69
C PRO A 185 -18.76 -2.00 2.01
N PRO A 186 -19.38 -1.56 3.14
CA PRO A 186 -20.69 -2.06 3.56
C PRO A 186 -21.86 -1.43 2.83
N PHE A 187 -21.68 -0.30 2.15
CA PHE A 187 -22.76 0.38 1.45
C PHE A 187 -22.30 1.11 0.19
N ARG A 188 -23.22 1.37 -0.70
CA ARG A 188 -23.10 2.28 -1.84
C ARG A 188 -24.40 3.07 -2.01
N TRP A 189 -24.31 4.29 -2.52
CA TRP A 189 -25.47 5.00 -3.00
C TRP A 189 -26.05 4.28 -4.23
N LEU A 190 -27.36 4.03 -4.21
CA LEU A 190 -28.13 3.59 -5.36
C LEU A 190 -28.65 4.80 -6.14
N SER A 191 -29.15 5.80 -5.41
CA SER A 191 -29.63 7.09 -5.89
C SER A 191 -29.39 8.13 -4.81
N ASP A 192 -29.82 9.39 -4.99
CA ASP A 192 -29.79 10.41 -3.94
C ASP A 192 -30.72 10.14 -2.76
N GLU A 193 -31.61 9.13 -2.87
CA GLU A 193 -32.66 8.81 -1.90
C GLU A 193 -32.55 7.39 -1.30
N ALA A 194 -31.57 6.58 -1.77
CA ALA A 194 -31.45 5.19 -1.33
C ALA A 194 -30.02 4.65 -1.41
N PHE A 195 -29.78 3.62 -0.59
CA PHE A 195 -28.52 2.89 -0.51
C PHE A 195 -28.70 1.41 -0.86
N LEU A 196 -27.66 0.80 -1.41
CA LEU A 196 -27.42 -0.63 -1.35
C LEU A 196 -26.52 -0.94 -0.18
N CYS A 197 -27.00 -1.77 0.78
CA CYS A 197 -26.27 -2.10 1.99
C CYS A 197 -26.02 -3.60 2.10
N LYS A 198 -24.80 -3.98 2.48
CA LYS A 198 -24.49 -5.33 2.97
C LYS A 198 -24.85 -5.37 4.44
N VAL A 199 -25.78 -6.23 4.79
CA VAL A 199 -26.32 -6.32 6.14
C VAL A 199 -26.04 -7.71 6.72
N ILE A 200 -25.69 -7.76 7.99
CA ILE A 200 -25.52 -9.00 8.74
C ILE A 200 -26.85 -9.76 8.75
N PRO A 201 -26.89 -11.05 8.29
CA PRO A 201 -28.14 -11.83 8.30
C PRO A 201 -28.72 -11.91 9.72
N GLY A 202 -30.00 -11.61 9.85
CA GLY A 202 -30.68 -11.58 11.16
C GLY A 202 -30.78 -12.94 11.85
N ASP A 203 -30.72 -14.01 11.09
CA ASP A 203 -30.79 -15.41 11.52
C ASP A 203 -29.42 -16.11 11.60
N ARG A 204 -28.34 -15.35 11.52
CA ARG A 204 -26.96 -15.89 11.43
C ARG A 204 -26.57 -16.78 12.62
N GLY A 205 -27.16 -16.58 13.81
CA GLY A 205 -26.82 -17.33 15.02
C GLY A 205 -25.44 -16.95 15.60
N GLU A 206 -24.90 -17.85 16.45
CA GLU A 206 -23.60 -17.66 17.09
C GLU A 206 -22.45 -18.08 16.15
N PRO A 207 -21.26 -17.49 16.31
CA PRO A 207 -20.12 -17.86 15.51
C PRO A 207 -19.72 -19.32 15.73
N PRO A 208 -19.20 -20.00 14.70
CA PRO A 208 -18.68 -21.36 14.83
C PRO A 208 -17.64 -21.46 15.94
N ILE A 209 -17.76 -22.47 16.78
CA ILE A 209 -16.83 -22.75 17.88
C ILE A 209 -15.87 -23.85 17.45
N GLN A 210 -14.57 -23.58 17.59
CA GLN A 210 -13.56 -24.59 17.31
C GLN A 210 -13.57 -25.67 18.39
N SER A 211 -13.67 -26.94 17.99
CA SER A 211 -13.48 -28.03 18.90
C SER A 211 -12.05 -28.00 19.47
N PRO A 212 -11.87 -28.10 20.79
CA PRO A 212 -10.53 -28.21 21.38
C PRO A 212 -9.80 -29.49 20.98
N VAL A 213 -10.54 -30.50 20.51
CA VAL A 213 -9.98 -31.79 20.03
C VAL A 213 -10.03 -31.79 18.51
N PRO A 214 -8.88 -31.88 17.81
CA PRO A 214 -8.85 -31.98 16.36
C PRO A 214 -9.55 -33.23 15.86
N ASN A 215 -10.37 -33.09 14.81
CA ASN A 215 -11.08 -34.27 14.22
C ASN A 215 -10.17 -35.10 13.30
N GLY A 216 -8.97 -34.64 12.98
CA GLY A 216 -8.01 -35.29 12.10
C GLY A 216 -6.90 -34.38 11.64
N PRO A 217 -5.97 -34.84 10.79
CA PRO A 217 -4.93 -34.05 10.21
C PRO A 217 -5.49 -33.13 9.12
N ILE A 218 -4.80 -32.03 8.87
CA ILE A 218 -5.02 -31.17 7.70
C ILE A 218 -4.31 -31.82 6.52
N ILE A 219 -5.04 -32.13 5.44
CA ILE A 219 -4.49 -32.78 4.26
C ILE A 219 -4.62 -31.82 3.07
N GLN A 220 -3.50 -31.57 2.40
CA GLN A 220 -3.45 -30.87 1.12
C GLN A 220 -2.77 -31.79 0.10
N GLU A 221 -3.35 -31.91 -1.09
CA GLU A 221 -2.85 -32.78 -2.14
C GLU A 221 -2.74 -32.02 -3.46
N ASN A 222 -1.66 -32.26 -4.19
CA ASN A 222 -1.52 -31.86 -5.58
C ASN A 222 -1.16 -33.05 -6.46
N LEU A 223 -2.02 -33.38 -7.41
CA LEU A 223 -1.89 -34.53 -8.31
C LEU A 223 -1.06 -34.18 -9.57
N GLY A 224 0.08 -33.51 -9.40
CA GLY A 224 1.02 -33.21 -10.47
C GLY A 224 0.68 -31.97 -11.33
N ARG A 225 -0.32 -31.19 -10.95
CA ARG A 225 -0.64 -29.92 -11.61
C ARG A 225 0.34 -28.83 -11.18
N LYS A 226 0.85 -28.05 -12.12
CA LYS A 226 1.66 -26.86 -11.81
C LYS A 226 0.77 -25.71 -11.35
N THR A 227 0.90 -25.32 -10.11
CA THR A 227 0.12 -24.22 -9.49
C THR A 227 1.06 -23.29 -8.74
N PRO A 228 1.90 -22.49 -9.46
CA PRO A 228 2.82 -21.56 -8.80
C PRO A 228 2.05 -20.48 -8.06
N SER A 229 2.49 -20.16 -6.86
CA SER A 229 1.87 -19.13 -6.04
C SER A 229 2.92 -18.28 -5.35
N ARG A 230 2.73 -16.96 -5.33
CA ARG A 230 3.46 -16.10 -4.40
C ARG A 230 3.08 -16.44 -2.97
N THR A 231 3.93 -16.06 -2.02
CA THR A 231 3.68 -16.28 -0.60
C THR A 231 2.58 -15.33 -0.12
N TYR A 232 1.61 -15.85 0.63
CA TYR A 232 0.52 -15.09 1.25
C TYR A 232 0.44 -15.38 2.74
N THR A 233 -0.19 -14.48 3.49
CA THR A 233 -0.40 -14.59 4.94
C THR A 233 -1.90 -14.64 5.27
N ASN A 234 -2.25 -14.94 6.51
CA ASN A 234 -3.63 -14.96 7.01
C ASN A 234 -4.58 -15.87 6.20
N LEU A 235 -4.05 -16.92 5.59
CA LEU A 235 -4.82 -17.86 4.77
C LEU A 235 -5.71 -18.75 5.65
N LEU A 236 -6.72 -19.38 5.04
CA LEU A 236 -7.46 -20.48 5.67
C LEU A 236 -6.50 -21.62 5.97
N GLN A 237 -6.65 -22.24 7.14
CA GLN A 237 -5.78 -23.33 7.57
C GLN A 237 -6.53 -24.66 7.76
N ASN A 238 -7.85 -24.60 7.97
CA ASN A 238 -8.68 -25.77 8.29
C ASN A 238 -10.15 -25.49 8.00
N ILE A 239 -11.01 -26.49 8.19
CA ILE A 239 -12.47 -26.42 7.96
C ILE A 239 -13.16 -25.41 8.90
N HIS A 240 -12.61 -25.21 10.11
CA HIS A 240 -13.17 -24.21 11.03
C HIS A 240 -12.96 -22.79 10.48
N ASP A 241 -11.79 -22.50 9.91
CA ASP A 241 -11.54 -21.20 9.26
C ASP A 241 -12.45 -20.96 8.06
N GLU A 242 -12.78 -22.02 7.28
CA GLU A 242 -13.80 -21.93 6.23
C GLU A 242 -15.17 -21.54 6.80
N ALA A 243 -15.56 -22.16 7.92
CA ALA A 243 -16.83 -21.85 8.57
C ALA A 243 -16.85 -20.42 9.13
N LEU A 244 -15.73 -19.92 9.71
CA LEU A 244 -15.59 -18.55 10.16
C LEU A 244 -15.64 -17.57 8.98
N PHE A 245 -14.97 -17.88 7.87
CA PHE A 245 -15.00 -17.09 6.65
C PHE A 245 -16.44 -16.95 6.13
N GLU A 246 -17.18 -18.06 5.99
CA GLU A 246 -18.58 -18.02 5.55
C GLU A 246 -19.45 -17.23 6.53
N TYR A 247 -19.29 -17.47 7.84
CA TYR A 247 -20.06 -16.81 8.89
C TYR A 247 -19.91 -15.30 8.89
N TYR A 248 -18.70 -14.77 8.81
CA TYR A 248 -18.46 -13.32 8.92
C TYR A 248 -18.71 -12.57 7.60
N ILE A 249 -18.49 -13.20 6.45
CA ILE A 249 -18.65 -12.55 5.15
C ILE A 249 -20.08 -12.61 4.63
N ALA A 250 -20.86 -13.63 5.02
CA ALA A 250 -22.25 -13.73 4.62
C ALA A 250 -23.02 -12.45 4.91
N SER A 251 -23.68 -11.93 3.88
CA SER A 251 -24.48 -10.70 3.94
C SER A 251 -25.76 -10.87 3.16
N THR A 252 -26.87 -10.32 3.66
CA THR A 252 -27.99 -9.96 2.80
C THR A 252 -27.66 -8.67 2.07
N LEU A 253 -28.06 -8.54 0.82
CA LEU A 253 -28.04 -7.25 0.11
C LEU A 253 -29.42 -6.59 0.26
N GLU A 254 -29.43 -5.39 0.81
CA GLU A 254 -30.67 -4.67 1.08
C GLU A 254 -30.67 -3.28 0.43
N LEU A 255 -31.84 -2.88 -0.02
CA LEU A 255 -32.15 -1.48 -0.33
C LEU A 255 -32.56 -0.79 0.97
N VAL A 256 -31.93 0.34 1.27
CA VAL A 256 -32.21 1.13 2.47
C VAL A 256 -32.51 2.56 2.04
N THR A 257 -33.69 3.06 2.38
CA THR A 257 -34.08 4.46 2.11
C THR A 257 -33.51 5.43 3.15
N LEU A 258 -33.54 6.74 2.88
CA LEU A 258 -33.00 7.75 3.79
C LEU A 258 -33.69 7.78 5.15
N ASP A 259 -34.97 7.37 5.24
CA ASP A 259 -35.73 7.23 6.49
C ASP A 259 -35.52 5.88 7.20
N GLY A 260 -34.62 5.04 6.66
CA GLY A 260 -34.22 3.78 7.27
C GLY A 260 -35.13 2.58 6.95
N GLN A 261 -36.08 2.72 6.02
CA GLN A 261 -36.87 1.56 5.58
C GLN A 261 -35.99 0.60 4.77
N ARG A 262 -36.19 -0.70 5.01
CA ARG A 262 -35.34 -1.76 4.46
C ARG A 262 -36.16 -2.75 3.65
N SER A 263 -35.63 -3.15 2.48
CA SER A 263 -36.13 -4.24 1.68
C SER A 263 -35.00 -5.13 1.19
N GLN A 264 -35.13 -6.44 1.40
CA GLN A 264 -34.13 -7.40 0.98
C GLN A 264 -34.19 -7.60 -0.54
N LEU A 265 -33.04 -7.41 -1.22
CA LEU A 265 -32.86 -7.66 -2.65
C LEU A 265 -32.28 -9.06 -2.89
N VAL A 266 -31.28 -9.45 -2.09
CA VAL A 266 -30.59 -10.75 -2.24
C VAL A 266 -30.51 -11.43 -0.89
N PRO A 267 -30.85 -12.75 -0.81
CA PRO A 267 -30.70 -13.53 0.43
C PRO A 267 -29.21 -13.63 0.81
N ALA A 268 -28.95 -14.11 2.02
CA ALA A 268 -27.61 -14.24 2.55
C ALA A 268 -26.68 -15.05 1.63
N CYS A 269 -25.59 -14.42 1.21
CA CYS A 269 -24.53 -15.03 0.39
C CYS A 269 -23.19 -14.32 0.66
N LEU A 270 -22.11 -14.84 0.10
CA LEU A 270 -20.76 -14.25 0.27
C LEU A 270 -20.54 -13.15 -0.75
N ILE A 271 -20.98 -11.93 -0.42
CA ILE A 271 -20.92 -10.78 -1.33
C ILE A 271 -19.50 -10.21 -1.36
N ASP A 272 -18.83 -10.32 -2.51
CA ASP A 272 -17.60 -9.59 -2.80
C ASP A 272 -17.94 -8.14 -3.13
N GLU A 273 -18.76 -7.91 -4.15
CA GLU A 273 -19.12 -6.56 -4.59
C GLU A 273 -20.54 -6.48 -5.14
N ALA A 274 -21.24 -5.36 -4.87
CA ALA A 274 -22.51 -5.00 -5.48
C ALA A 274 -22.40 -3.58 -6.04
N LYS A 275 -22.53 -3.43 -7.37
CA LYS A 275 -22.38 -2.16 -8.09
C LYS A 275 -23.69 -1.76 -8.76
N PRO A 276 -24.35 -0.67 -8.34
CA PRO A 276 -25.50 -0.16 -9.05
C PRO A 276 -25.10 0.43 -10.42
N SER A 277 -25.99 0.32 -11.42
CA SER A 277 -25.90 1.05 -12.68
C SER A 277 -26.00 2.57 -12.44
N PRO A 278 -25.53 3.42 -13.37
CA PRO A 278 -25.67 4.87 -13.23
C PRO A 278 -27.12 5.36 -13.07
N ASP A 279 -28.08 4.68 -13.69
CA ASP A 279 -29.51 5.00 -13.57
C ASP A 279 -30.19 4.36 -12.36
N GLY A 280 -29.49 3.53 -11.58
CA GLY A 280 -30.00 2.85 -10.38
C GLY A 280 -30.96 1.67 -10.66
N ASN A 281 -31.20 1.32 -11.92
CA ASN A 281 -32.18 0.28 -12.28
C ASN A 281 -31.63 -1.15 -12.23
N TYR A 282 -30.30 -1.31 -12.19
CA TYR A 282 -29.63 -2.60 -12.22
C TYR A 282 -28.48 -2.65 -11.21
N VAL A 283 -28.13 -3.87 -10.81
CA VAL A 283 -26.99 -4.15 -9.94
C VAL A 283 -26.14 -5.25 -10.53
N VAL A 284 -24.86 -5.03 -10.69
CA VAL A 284 -23.91 -6.11 -10.87
C VAL A 284 -23.51 -6.65 -9.51
N LEU A 285 -23.81 -7.91 -9.25
CA LEU A 285 -23.49 -8.62 -8.03
C LEU A 285 -22.36 -9.62 -8.29
N THR A 286 -21.33 -9.55 -7.50
CA THR A 286 -20.22 -10.53 -7.47
C THR A 286 -20.23 -11.26 -6.15
N THR A 287 -20.29 -12.59 -6.18
CA THR A 287 -20.29 -13.46 -5.00
C THR A 287 -19.17 -14.46 -5.04
N LEU A 288 -18.65 -14.83 -3.87
CA LEU A 288 -17.68 -15.90 -3.69
C LEU A 288 -18.40 -17.21 -3.38
N HIS A 289 -17.80 -18.35 -3.75
CA HIS A 289 -18.32 -19.66 -3.42
C HIS A 289 -17.22 -20.73 -3.34
N ARG A 290 -17.55 -21.91 -2.86
CA ARG A 290 -16.66 -23.07 -2.81
C ARG A 290 -16.29 -23.58 -4.23
N PRO A 291 -15.09 -24.27 -4.34
CA PRO A 291 -14.14 -24.64 -3.29
C PRO A 291 -13.20 -23.50 -2.91
N TYR A 292 -12.79 -23.43 -1.63
CA TYR A 292 -11.78 -22.47 -1.16
C TYR A 292 -10.37 -23.05 -1.28
N SER A 293 -9.37 -22.20 -1.00
CA SER A 293 -7.96 -22.57 -1.01
C SER A 293 -7.31 -22.26 0.32
N TYR A 294 -6.40 -23.15 0.77
CA TYR A 294 -5.53 -22.91 1.93
C TYR A 294 -4.18 -22.30 1.54
N GLN A 295 -3.97 -22.02 0.25
CA GLN A 295 -2.74 -21.44 -0.29
C GLN A 295 -2.95 -20.08 -0.98
N LEU A 296 -4.20 -19.68 -1.19
CA LEU A 296 -4.58 -18.46 -1.90
C LEU A 296 -5.57 -17.65 -1.08
N PRO A 297 -5.51 -16.31 -1.16
CA PRO A 297 -6.47 -15.42 -0.51
C PRO A 297 -7.83 -15.42 -1.22
N ALA A 298 -8.85 -14.88 -0.54
CA ALA A 298 -10.22 -14.79 -1.04
C ALA A 298 -10.36 -14.16 -2.43
N SER A 299 -9.47 -13.25 -2.81
CA SER A 299 -9.44 -12.63 -4.14
C SER A 299 -9.20 -13.62 -5.29
N HIS A 300 -8.77 -14.85 -4.99
CA HIS A 300 -8.56 -15.94 -5.95
C HIS A 300 -9.67 -17.00 -5.92
N PHE A 301 -10.59 -16.91 -4.97
CA PHE A 301 -11.66 -17.91 -4.82
C PHE A 301 -12.61 -17.90 -6.02
N PRO A 302 -13.38 -18.98 -6.22
CA PRO A 302 -14.42 -19.04 -7.23
C PRO A 302 -15.40 -17.88 -7.06
N THR A 303 -15.76 -17.27 -8.19
CA THR A 303 -16.49 -16.01 -8.21
C THR A 303 -17.62 -16.06 -9.23
N ARG A 304 -18.86 -15.85 -8.79
CA ARG A 304 -20.03 -15.73 -9.68
C ARG A 304 -20.36 -14.27 -9.88
N ILE A 305 -20.56 -13.87 -11.14
CA ILE A 305 -20.91 -12.49 -11.54
C ILE A 305 -22.27 -12.50 -12.21
N GLN A 306 -23.23 -11.78 -11.64
CA GLN A 306 -24.61 -11.74 -12.10
C GLN A 306 -25.09 -10.29 -12.26
N ILE A 307 -25.98 -10.07 -13.21
CA ILE A 307 -26.72 -8.81 -13.39
C ILE A 307 -28.12 -9.02 -12.84
N LEU A 308 -28.53 -8.16 -11.91
CA LEU A 308 -29.85 -8.16 -11.28
C LEU A 308 -30.60 -6.89 -11.68
N ASP A 309 -31.93 -6.93 -11.64
CA ASP A 309 -32.75 -5.71 -11.63
C ASP A 309 -32.80 -5.10 -10.21
N CYS A 310 -33.42 -3.94 -10.06
CA CYS A 310 -33.57 -3.24 -8.79
C CYS A 310 -34.49 -3.97 -7.78
N THR A 311 -35.15 -5.07 -8.17
CA THR A 311 -35.94 -5.94 -7.28
C THR A 311 -35.12 -7.14 -6.78
N GLY A 312 -33.91 -7.31 -7.29
CA GLY A 312 -33.02 -8.44 -6.96
C GLY A 312 -33.21 -9.65 -7.85
N THR A 313 -34.07 -9.56 -8.90
CA THR A 313 -34.29 -10.65 -9.85
C THR A 313 -33.07 -10.83 -10.76
N PRO A 314 -32.45 -12.02 -10.84
CA PRO A 314 -31.38 -12.27 -11.78
C PRO A 314 -31.81 -12.18 -13.24
N LEU A 315 -31.17 -11.31 -14.01
CA LEU A 315 -31.41 -11.14 -15.44
C LEU A 315 -30.45 -11.95 -16.30
N ARG A 316 -29.14 -11.95 -15.86
CA ARG A 316 -28.09 -12.66 -16.58
C ARG A 316 -26.95 -13.06 -15.64
N GLU A 317 -26.47 -14.29 -15.79
CA GLU A 317 -25.17 -14.68 -15.30
C GLU A 317 -24.11 -14.30 -16.34
N LEU A 318 -23.18 -13.43 -15.97
CA LEU A 318 -22.08 -13.03 -16.85
C LEU A 318 -20.98 -14.08 -16.86
N ALA A 319 -20.64 -14.61 -15.69
CA ALA A 319 -19.64 -15.66 -15.55
C ALA A 319 -19.74 -16.36 -14.17
N ASP A 320 -19.31 -17.63 -14.16
CA ASP A 320 -18.94 -18.37 -12.97
C ASP A 320 -17.46 -18.81 -13.12
N LEU A 321 -16.57 -18.11 -12.40
CA LEU A 321 -15.14 -18.25 -12.57
C LEU A 321 -14.60 -19.26 -11.53
N PRO A 322 -13.82 -20.28 -11.94
CA PRO A 322 -13.25 -21.26 -11.02
C PRO A 322 -12.15 -20.64 -10.14
N LEU A 323 -11.66 -21.38 -9.14
CA LEU A 323 -10.51 -21.03 -8.32
C LEU A 323 -9.31 -20.65 -9.21
N ALA A 324 -8.73 -19.49 -8.96
CA ALA A 324 -7.60 -18.96 -9.73
C ALA A 324 -6.26 -19.48 -9.17
N ASP A 325 -6.07 -20.80 -9.18
CA ASP A 325 -4.88 -21.48 -8.64
C ASP A 325 -3.79 -21.74 -9.67
N ASN A 326 -4.02 -21.37 -10.94
CA ASN A 326 -3.10 -21.58 -12.06
C ASN A 326 -2.58 -20.27 -12.66
N LEU A 327 -2.69 -19.15 -11.94
CA LEU A 327 -2.14 -17.88 -12.41
C LEU A 327 -0.62 -17.93 -12.45
N SER A 328 -0.05 -17.44 -13.54
CA SER A 328 1.38 -17.16 -13.62
C SER A 328 1.76 -16.11 -12.53
N THR A 329 2.96 -16.23 -11.96
CA THR A 329 3.48 -15.25 -10.99
C THR A 329 4.04 -13.99 -11.63
N ARG A 330 4.04 -13.91 -12.96
CA ARG A 330 4.49 -12.74 -13.73
C ARG A 330 3.53 -11.54 -13.57
N PHE A 331 4.07 -10.33 -13.68
CA PHE A 331 3.30 -9.10 -13.38
C PHE A 331 2.13 -8.82 -14.34
N ASP A 332 2.21 -9.23 -15.59
CA ASP A 332 1.13 -9.06 -16.56
C ASP A 332 0.18 -10.26 -16.62
N ALA A 333 0.35 -11.23 -15.70
CA ALA A 333 -0.59 -12.35 -15.57
C ALA A 333 -1.93 -11.87 -15.02
N VAL A 334 -3.01 -12.41 -15.58
CA VAL A 334 -4.37 -12.09 -15.16
C VAL A 334 -5.24 -13.35 -15.19
N ARG A 335 -6.33 -13.34 -14.42
CA ARG A 335 -7.33 -14.40 -14.44
C ARG A 335 -8.02 -14.44 -15.81
N ALA A 336 -8.26 -15.60 -16.34
CA ALA A 336 -9.08 -15.81 -17.53
C ALA A 336 -10.57 -15.51 -17.23
N GLY A 337 -11.32 -15.12 -18.25
CA GLY A 337 -12.73 -14.70 -18.16
C GLY A 337 -12.91 -13.22 -17.82
N PRO A 338 -14.16 -12.79 -17.56
CA PRO A 338 -14.51 -11.40 -17.29
C PRO A 338 -13.79 -10.86 -16.07
N ARG A 339 -13.08 -9.74 -16.25
CA ARG A 339 -12.41 -8.99 -15.21
C ARG A 339 -12.65 -7.50 -15.36
N ARG A 340 -12.46 -6.71 -14.29
CA ARG A 340 -12.73 -5.25 -14.25
C ARG A 340 -14.17 -4.92 -14.66
N VAL A 341 -15.12 -5.78 -14.29
CA VAL A 341 -16.54 -5.59 -14.58
C VAL A 341 -17.03 -4.29 -13.95
N SER A 342 -17.55 -3.38 -14.76
CA SER A 342 -17.99 -2.06 -14.31
C SER A 342 -18.99 -1.44 -15.28
N TRP A 343 -19.79 -0.52 -14.77
CA TRP A 343 -20.72 0.27 -15.59
C TRP A 343 -19.97 1.39 -16.31
N ARG A 344 -20.32 1.66 -17.55
CA ARG A 344 -19.94 2.89 -18.26
C ARG A 344 -20.55 4.09 -17.54
N CYS A 345 -19.75 5.15 -17.39
CA CYS A 345 -20.18 6.35 -16.66
C CYS A 345 -20.96 7.31 -17.57
N ASP A 346 -20.80 7.21 -18.89
CA ASP A 346 -21.43 8.03 -19.93
C ASP A 346 -22.76 7.45 -20.42
N ARG A 347 -23.18 6.29 -19.90
CA ARG A 347 -24.41 5.57 -20.29
C ARG A 347 -25.23 5.20 -19.06
N PRO A 348 -26.56 5.15 -19.14
CA PRO A 348 -27.40 4.83 -17.99
C PRO A 348 -27.22 3.39 -17.49
N ALA A 349 -27.11 2.40 -18.37
CA ALA A 349 -27.06 0.98 -18.01
C ALA A 349 -26.31 0.12 -19.04
N THR A 350 -25.06 0.46 -19.30
CA THR A 350 -24.15 -0.33 -20.16
C THR A 350 -23.04 -0.92 -19.30
N LEU A 351 -22.95 -2.24 -19.23
CA LEU A 351 -21.90 -2.96 -18.51
C LEU A 351 -20.69 -3.14 -19.43
N THR A 352 -19.47 -3.01 -18.85
CA THR A 352 -18.22 -3.30 -19.56
C THR A 352 -17.33 -4.22 -18.73
N TRP A 353 -16.51 -5.00 -19.42
CA TRP A 353 -15.49 -5.84 -18.81
C TRP A 353 -14.35 -6.13 -19.80
N VAL A 354 -13.31 -6.75 -19.32
CA VAL A 354 -12.15 -7.12 -20.13
C VAL A 354 -11.91 -8.63 -20.02
N GLU A 355 -11.59 -9.25 -21.13
CA GLU A 355 -11.17 -10.66 -21.19
C GLU A 355 -9.77 -10.81 -21.79
N ALA A 356 -9.01 -11.79 -21.30
CA ALA A 356 -7.69 -12.08 -21.79
C ALA A 356 -7.75 -12.99 -23.03
N LEU A 357 -7.10 -12.59 -24.11
CA LEU A 357 -6.99 -13.37 -25.35
C LEU A 357 -5.81 -14.34 -25.37
N ASP A 358 -4.90 -14.19 -24.38
CA ASP A 358 -3.74 -15.06 -24.14
C ASP A 358 -3.97 -16.07 -22.99
N GLY A 359 -5.23 -16.29 -22.62
CA GLY A 359 -5.57 -17.11 -21.45
C GLY A 359 -5.10 -16.53 -20.12
N GLY A 360 -4.63 -15.28 -20.10
CA GLY A 360 -4.11 -14.59 -18.92
C GLY A 360 -2.61 -14.85 -18.66
N ASP A 361 -1.95 -15.62 -19.52
CA ASP A 361 -0.51 -15.90 -19.41
C ASP A 361 0.31 -14.97 -20.33
N PRO A 362 1.11 -14.03 -19.77
CA PRO A 362 1.93 -13.13 -20.57
C PRO A 362 3.04 -13.82 -21.36
N ALA A 363 3.35 -15.08 -21.11
CA ALA A 363 4.32 -15.85 -21.88
C ALA A 363 3.78 -16.30 -23.25
N GLN A 364 2.45 -16.30 -23.43
CA GLN A 364 1.85 -16.60 -24.74
C GLN A 364 2.11 -15.46 -25.72
N ASP A 365 2.59 -15.83 -26.92
CA ASP A 365 2.77 -14.87 -28.01
C ASP A 365 1.47 -14.75 -28.81
N VAL A 366 0.80 -13.61 -28.66
CA VAL A 366 -0.47 -13.30 -29.31
C VAL A 366 -0.48 -11.87 -29.85
N PRO A 367 -1.18 -11.59 -30.96
CA PRO A 367 -1.21 -10.25 -31.54
C PRO A 367 -1.97 -9.25 -30.67
N HIS A 368 -2.94 -9.71 -29.90
CA HIS A 368 -3.71 -8.92 -28.95
C HIS A 368 -3.85 -9.68 -27.64
N ARG A 369 -3.62 -8.98 -26.52
CA ARG A 369 -3.65 -9.59 -25.20
C ARG A 369 -4.99 -9.54 -24.51
N ASP A 370 -5.75 -8.46 -24.74
CA ASP A 370 -7.04 -8.28 -24.10
C ASP A 370 -8.07 -7.73 -25.08
N VAL A 371 -9.34 -7.99 -24.77
CA VAL A 371 -10.49 -7.37 -25.42
C VAL A 371 -11.38 -6.67 -24.41
N LEU A 372 -11.74 -5.41 -24.68
CA LEU A 372 -12.73 -4.64 -23.94
C LEU A 372 -14.10 -4.88 -24.57
N LEU A 373 -15.04 -5.38 -23.78
CA LEU A 373 -16.38 -5.75 -24.18
C LEU A 373 -17.41 -4.87 -23.48
N GLU A 374 -18.57 -4.68 -24.12
CA GLU A 374 -19.73 -4.04 -23.50
C GLU A 374 -21.02 -4.82 -23.75
N LEU A 375 -22.01 -4.56 -22.90
CA LEU A 375 -23.34 -5.13 -22.98
C LEU A 375 -24.38 -4.14 -22.44
N ASP A 376 -25.33 -3.78 -23.29
CA ASP A 376 -26.43 -2.85 -22.98
C ASP A 376 -27.60 -3.56 -22.30
N ALA A 377 -28.30 -2.81 -21.43
CA ALA A 377 -29.62 -3.22 -20.96
C ALA A 377 -30.56 -3.47 -22.15
N PRO A 378 -31.48 -4.49 -22.08
CA PRO A 378 -31.79 -5.36 -20.95
C PRO A 378 -30.91 -6.62 -20.83
N PHE A 379 -29.71 -6.65 -21.37
CA PHE A 379 -28.66 -7.68 -21.26
C PHE A 379 -28.98 -9.01 -21.94
N THR A 380 -29.93 -9.02 -22.85
CA THR A 380 -30.35 -10.20 -23.64
C THR A 380 -29.50 -10.40 -24.89
N GLY A 381 -28.79 -9.35 -25.32
CA GLY A 381 -27.96 -9.35 -26.52
C GLY A 381 -26.62 -10.12 -26.32
N GLN A 382 -25.83 -10.17 -27.39
CA GLN A 382 -24.46 -10.62 -27.32
C GLN A 382 -23.54 -9.45 -26.93
N PRO A 383 -22.48 -9.68 -26.15
CA PRO A 383 -21.48 -8.66 -25.88
C PRO A 383 -20.89 -8.11 -27.18
N GLN A 384 -20.68 -6.80 -27.20
CA GLN A 384 -20.04 -6.10 -28.31
C GLN A 384 -18.60 -5.77 -27.98
N GLU A 385 -17.72 -5.94 -28.97
CA GLU A 385 -16.31 -5.57 -28.82
C GLU A 385 -16.14 -4.07 -29.05
N LEU A 386 -15.51 -3.38 -28.08
CA LEU A 386 -15.15 -1.97 -28.18
C LEU A 386 -13.71 -1.76 -28.64
N TRP A 387 -12.80 -2.62 -28.20
CA TRP A 387 -11.38 -2.43 -28.48
C TRP A 387 -10.54 -3.66 -28.10
N ARG A 388 -9.45 -3.89 -28.83
CA ARG A 388 -8.42 -4.90 -28.51
C ARG A 388 -7.11 -4.23 -28.17
N SER A 389 -6.47 -4.65 -27.09
CA SER A 389 -5.16 -4.17 -26.68
C SER A 389 -4.02 -5.04 -27.22
N HIS A 390 -2.91 -4.40 -27.59
CA HIS A 390 -1.64 -5.11 -27.90
C HIS A 390 -0.89 -5.53 -26.64
N TYR A 391 -0.99 -4.68 -25.58
CA TYR A 391 -0.41 -4.94 -24.29
C TYR A 391 -1.52 -5.28 -23.29
N ARG A 392 -1.17 -5.53 -22.03
CA ARG A 392 -2.15 -5.79 -21.00
C ARG A 392 -2.97 -4.52 -20.70
N PHE A 393 -4.29 -4.61 -20.81
CA PHE A 393 -5.23 -3.56 -20.45
C PHE A 393 -5.07 -3.13 -18.99
N ARG A 394 -4.99 -1.81 -18.74
CA ARG A 394 -4.87 -1.26 -17.38
C ARG A 394 -6.11 -0.55 -16.91
N ARG A 395 -6.68 0.34 -17.71
CA ARG A 395 -7.88 1.12 -17.36
C ARG A 395 -8.53 1.75 -18.57
N VAL A 396 -9.78 2.13 -18.40
CA VAL A 396 -10.52 3.04 -19.27
C VAL A 396 -11.03 4.24 -18.50
N ARG A 397 -11.07 5.41 -19.14
CA ARG A 397 -11.73 6.62 -18.65
C ARG A 397 -12.73 7.07 -19.70
N TRP A 398 -13.99 7.06 -19.32
CA TRP A 398 -15.11 7.44 -20.19
C TRP A 398 -15.22 8.96 -20.25
N GLY A 399 -15.53 9.49 -21.40
CA GLY A 399 -15.77 10.92 -21.60
C GLY A 399 -17.16 11.16 -22.20
N ARG A 400 -17.22 11.18 -23.53
CA ARG A 400 -18.45 11.24 -24.30
C ARG A 400 -18.60 9.96 -25.11
N GLU A 401 -19.75 9.78 -25.77
CA GLU A 401 -19.97 8.62 -26.64
C GLU A 401 -18.88 8.41 -27.70
N ASP A 402 -18.26 9.50 -28.18
CA ASP A 402 -17.20 9.51 -29.20
C ASP A 402 -15.77 9.57 -28.64
N VAL A 403 -15.60 9.62 -27.30
CA VAL A 403 -14.28 9.73 -26.67
C VAL A 403 -14.20 8.92 -25.38
N ALA A 404 -13.34 7.93 -25.37
CA ALA A 404 -12.83 7.33 -24.15
C ALA A 404 -11.31 7.17 -24.26
N LEU A 405 -10.61 7.22 -23.12
CA LEU A 405 -9.18 6.96 -23.06
C LEU A 405 -8.93 5.58 -22.47
N VAL A 406 -8.05 4.81 -23.11
CA VAL A 406 -7.68 3.46 -22.66
C VAL A 406 -6.17 3.38 -22.46
N TRP A 407 -5.76 2.78 -21.35
CA TRP A 407 -4.35 2.52 -21.03
C TRP A 407 -4.04 1.05 -21.21
N GLU A 408 -2.94 0.77 -21.89
CA GLU A 408 -2.33 -0.55 -21.94
C GLU A 408 -0.85 -0.48 -21.53
N GLN A 409 -0.29 -1.57 -21.03
CA GLN A 409 1.06 -1.61 -20.51
C GLN A 409 1.68 -2.99 -20.71
N LYS A 410 3.00 -3.03 -20.97
CA LYS A 410 3.81 -4.24 -21.00
C LYS A 410 4.94 -4.12 -19.96
N TYR A 411 4.89 -4.97 -18.94
CA TYR A 411 5.82 -4.88 -17.81
C TYR A 411 7.28 -5.17 -18.23
N ASP A 412 7.51 -6.23 -19.00
CA ASP A 412 8.87 -6.67 -19.35
C ASP A 412 9.67 -5.61 -20.10
N THR A 413 9.01 -4.81 -20.94
CA THR A 413 9.65 -3.72 -21.72
C THR A 413 9.38 -2.33 -21.13
N ARG A 414 8.67 -2.25 -19.99
CA ARG A 414 8.28 -0.99 -19.35
C ARG A 414 7.44 -0.06 -20.23
N GLN A 415 6.88 -0.54 -21.32
CA GLN A 415 6.10 0.28 -22.25
C GLN A 415 4.69 0.53 -21.75
N GLN A 416 4.19 1.74 -21.98
CA GLN A 416 2.83 2.18 -21.72
C GLN A 416 2.31 2.98 -22.92
N ARG A 417 1.02 2.76 -23.27
CA ARG A 417 0.31 3.51 -24.29
C ARG A 417 -1.01 4.03 -23.74
N ILE A 418 -1.40 5.21 -24.24
CA ILE A 418 -2.72 5.80 -24.02
C ILE A 418 -3.38 5.99 -25.37
N TRP A 419 -4.52 5.35 -25.52
CA TRP A 419 -5.32 5.38 -26.74
C TRP A 419 -6.59 6.18 -26.55
N ARG A 420 -6.98 6.95 -27.56
CA ARG A 420 -8.34 7.46 -27.72
C ARG A 420 -9.11 6.46 -28.55
N ILE A 421 -10.25 6.00 -28.05
CA ILE A 421 -11.22 5.18 -28.78
C ILE A 421 -12.52 5.94 -28.94
N GLN A 422 -13.34 5.52 -29.91
CA GLN A 422 -14.69 6.04 -30.16
C GLN A 422 -15.72 4.95 -29.80
N PRO A 423 -16.24 4.91 -28.57
CA PRO A 423 -17.12 3.82 -28.14
C PRO A 423 -18.40 3.65 -28.98
N ASN A 424 -18.94 4.75 -29.56
CA ASN A 424 -20.11 4.70 -30.44
C ASN A 424 -19.80 4.29 -31.90
N ARG A 425 -18.50 4.15 -32.25
CA ARG A 425 -18.00 3.73 -33.55
C ARG A 425 -16.77 2.84 -33.39
N PRO A 426 -16.93 1.64 -32.81
CA PRO A 426 -15.81 0.76 -32.49
C PRO A 426 -15.00 0.31 -33.72
N GLU A 427 -15.57 0.39 -34.90
CA GLU A 427 -14.88 0.16 -36.18
C GLU A 427 -13.88 1.26 -36.55
N THR A 428 -13.97 2.44 -35.95
CA THR A 428 -13.01 3.53 -36.19
C THR A 428 -11.65 3.18 -35.56
N PRO A 429 -10.56 3.26 -36.35
CA PRO A 429 -9.24 2.98 -35.81
C PRO A 429 -8.93 3.83 -34.57
N PRO A 430 -8.41 3.23 -33.49
CA PRO A 430 -8.03 3.98 -32.29
C PRO A 430 -6.88 4.94 -32.60
N GLN A 431 -6.86 6.09 -31.96
CA GLN A 431 -5.80 7.08 -32.06
C GLN A 431 -4.80 6.91 -30.88
N LEU A 432 -3.53 6.69 -31.20
CA LEU A 432 -2.47 6.71 -30.20
C LEU A 432 -2.20 8.15 -29.76
N LEU A 433 -2.39 8.45 -28.49
CA LEU A 433 -2.12 9.77 -27.91
C LEU A 433 -0.75 9.83 -27.24
N VAL A 434 -0.36 8.77 -26.54
CA VAL A 434 0.91 8.71 -25.79
C VAL A 434 1.50 7.33 -25.92
N GLU A 435 2.81 7.27 -26.21
CA GLU A 435 3.62 6.06 -26.10
C GLU A 435 4.92 6.41 -25.37
N ARG A 436 5.22 5.70 -24.29
CA ARG A 436 6.40 5.95 -23.47
C ARG A 436 6.80 4.72 -22.65
N SER A 437 8.01 4.76 -22.09
CA SER A 437 8.32 3.92 -20.94
C SER A 437 7.59 4.47 -19.69
N PHE A 438 6.99 3.63 -18.86
CA PHE A 438 6.44 4.08 -17.58
C PHE A 438 7.54 4.37 -16.53
N GLU A 439 8.79 3.99 -16.79
CA GLU A 439 9.96 4.41 -16.02
C GLU A 439 10.41 5.85 -16.37
N ASP A 440 9.96 6.40 -17.51
CA ASP A 440 10.28 7.76 -17.92
C ASP A 440 9.38 8.78 -17.22
N HIS A 441 9.85 9.30 -16.09
CA HIS A 441 9.11 10.28 -15.30
C HIS A 441 9.06 11.67 -15.95
N TYR A 442 10.01 11.99 -16.84
CA TYR A 442 10.05 13.30 -17.49
C TYR A 442 9.01 13.44 -18.60
N SER A 443 8.64 12.34 -19.27
CA SER A 443 7.59 12.30 -20.28
C SER A 443 6.20 11.94 -19.71
N ASP A 444 6.03 11.86 -18.39
CA ASP A 444 4.74 11.49 -17.79
C ASP A 444 3.70 12.60 -18.01
N PRO A 445 2.65 12.37 -18.83
CA PRO A 445 1.60 13.36 -19.09
C PRO A 445 0.70 13.61 -17.87
N GLY A 446 0.87 12.85 -16.79
CA GLY A 446 -0.02 12.86 -15.66
C GLY A 446 -1.35 12.14 -15.94
N MET A 447 -2.40 12.56 -15.23
CA MET A 447 -3.73 11.96 -15.31
C MET A 447 -4.76 12.97 -15.83
N PRO A 448 -5.73 12.51 -16.65
CA PRO A 448 -6.80 13.38 -17.10
C PRO A 448 -7.67 13.83 -15.93
N ARG A 449 -8.04 15.09 -15.95
CA ARG A 449 -9.01 15.65 -15.02
C ARG A 449 -10.41 15.16 -15.36
N GLN A 450 -11.24 15.02 -14.33
CA GLN A 450 -12.57 14.46 -14.46
C GLN A 450 -13.63 15.37 -13.85
N VAL A 451 -14.88 15.22 -14.30
CA VAL A 451 -16.09 15.86 -13.76
C VAL A 451 -17.10 14.81 -13.36
N PRO A 452 -18.00 15.10 -12.41
CA PRO A 452 -19.12 14.20 -12.12
C PRO A 452 -19.94 13.89 -13.37
N ALA A 453 -20.36 12.63 -13.50
CA ALA A 453 -21.31 12.24 -14.56
C ALA A 453 -22.69 12.85 -14.28
N PRO A 454 -23.50 13.18 -15.31
CA PRO A 454 -24.84 13.73 -15.12
C PRO A 454 -25.76 12.89 -14.25
N GLN A 455 -25.60 11.56 -14.29
CA GLN A 455 -26.35 10.62 -13.44
C GLN A 455 -25.76 10.53 -12.01
N GLY A 456 -24.67 11.23 -11.75
CA GLY A 456 -24.00 11.23 -10.45
C GLY A 456 -23.22 9.95 -10.12
N GLY A 457 -22.55 9.93 -8.95
CA GLY A 457 -21.86 8.76 -8.40
C GLY A 457 -20.62 8.29 -9.14
N LYS A 458 -20.30 8.82 -10.32
CA LYS A 458 -19.16 8.48 -11.17
C LYS A 458 -18.60 9.71 -11.87
N TYR A 459 -17.48 9.55 -12.57
CA TYR A 459 -16.73 10.65 -13.17
C TYR A 459 -16.46 10.40 -14.64
N LEU A 460 -16.60 11.45 -15.46
CA LEU A 460 -16.27 11.52 -16.87
C LEU A 460 -15.01 12.38 -17.10
N LEU A 461 -14.36 12.21 -18.25
CA LEU A 461 -13.27 13.07 -18.69
C LEU A 461 -13.76 14.53 -18.77
N ARG A 462 -12.94 15.46 -18.26
CA ARG A 462 -13.22 16.88 -18.38
C ARG A 462 -12.67 17.44 -19.67
N PHE A 463 -13.57 17.90 -20.52
CA PHE A 463 -13.23 18.55 -21.80
C PHE A 463 -12.99 20.03 -21.61
N THR A 464 -12.19 20.60 -22.52
CA THR A 464 -12.08 22.07 -22.69
C THR A 464 -13.39 22.64 -23.25
N PRO A 465 -13.67 23.95 -23.11
CA PRO A 465 -14.93 24.57 -23.57
C PRO A 465 -15.24 24.36 -25.05
N ASP A 466 -14.22 24.28 -25.91
CA ASP A 466 -14.34 23.98 -27.32
C ASP A 466 -14.61 22.49 -27.63
N GLY A 467 -14.56 21.64 -26.61
CA GLY A 467 -14.77 20.20 -26.72
C GLY A 467 -13.64 19.41 -27.41
N ASN A 468 -12.57 20.07 -27.83
CA ASN A 468 -11.47 19.47 -28.60
C ASN A 468 -10.25 19.10 -27.76
N GLY A 469 -10.23 19.45 -26.49
CA GLY A 469 -9.12 19.14 -25.59
C GLY A 469 -9.56 18.50 -24.28
N LEU A 470 -8.58 17.94 -23.59
CA LEU A 470 -8.70 17.39 -22.24
C LEU A 470 -7.66 18.03 -21.32
N TYR A 471 -7.99 18.19 -20.05
CA TYR A 471 -7.04 18.65 -19.04
C TYR A 471 -6.33 17.47 -18.40
N PHE A 472 -4.99 17.60 -18.29
CA PHE A 472 -4.12 16.67 -17.60
C PHE A 472 -3.35 17.37 -16.50
N SER A 473 -3.11 16.71 -15.39
CA SER A 473 -2.23 17.20 -14.34
C SER A 473 -1.32 16.09 -13.84
N GLY A 474 -0.08 16.46 -13.52
CA GLY A 474 0.94 15.50 -13.13
C GLY A 474 1.98 16.12 -12.19
N ARG A 475 2.95 15.30 -11.79
CA ARG A 475 4.02 15.71 -10.88
C ARG A 475 5.06 16.65 -11.53
N GLY A 476 5.28 16.51 -12.85
CA GLY A 476 6.21 17.36 -13.57
C GLY A 476 7.66 17.17 -13.16
N ALA A 477 8.12 15.92 -13.11
CA ALA A 477 9.54 15.62 -12.94
C ALA A 477 10.35 16.18 -14.12
N SER A 478 11.52 16.71 -13.85
CA SER A 478 12.44 17.27 -14.83
C SER A 478 13.88 17.21 -14.30
N PRO A 479 14.91 17.45 -15.14
CA PRO A 479 16.29 17.55 -14.66
C PRO A 479 16.48 18.62 -13.56
N ASP A 480 15.67 19.69 -13.58
CA ASP A 480 15.74 20.81 -12.63
C ASP A 480 14.94 20.58 -11.34
N GLY A 481 14.24 19.44 -11.24
CA GLY A 481 13.41 19.08 -10.07
C GLY A 481 11.99 18.68 -10.43
N VAL A 482 11.10 18.72 -9.44
CA VAL A 482 9.71 18.26 -9.57
C VAL A 482 8.74 19.43 -9.39
N TYR A 483 8.08 19.81 -10.49
CA TYR A 483 7.18 20.96 -10.58
C TYR A 483 5.82 20.54 -11.12
N PRO A 484 4.82 20.28 -10.25
CA PRO A 484 3.48 19.90 -10.69
C PRO A 484 2.90 20.85 -11.72
N PHE A 485 2.07 20.27 -12.61
CA PHE A 485 1.57 21.02 -13.76
C PHE A 485 0.09 20.76 -14.07
N LEU A 486 -0.47 21.63 -14.89
CA LEU A 486 -1.74 21.49 -15.59
C LEU A 486 -1.52 21.72 -17.08
N ASP A 487 -1.88 20.73 -17.90
CA ASP A 487 -1.77 20.77 -19.36
C ASP A 487 -3.15 20.63 -20.02
N ARG A 488 -3.27 21.21 -21.22
CA ARG A 488 -4.31 20.90 -22.19
C ARG A 488 -3.74 19.94 -23.24
N LEU A 489 -4.35 18.79 -23.40
CA LEU A 489 -4.09 17.86 -24.51
C LEU A 489 -5.10 18.11 -25.61
N ASP A 490 -4.67 18.44 -26.83
CA ASP A 490 -5.52 18.53 -28.02
C ASP A 490 -5.77 17.12 -28.59
N LEU A 491 -7.05 16.77 -28.72
CA LEU A 491 -7.47 15.43 -29.16
C LEU A 491 -7.26 15.19 -30.67
N SER A 492 -7.12 16.24 -31.48
CA SER A 492 -6.92 16.12 -32.92
C SER A 492 -5.47 15.89 -33.30
N THR A 493 -4.57 16.60 -32.62
CA THR A 493 -3.12 16.62 -32.90
C THR A 493 -2.31 15.76 -31.94
N ALA A 494 -2.89 15.35 -30.83
CA ALA A 494 -2.23 14.68 -29.69
C ALA A 494 -1.07 15.53 -29.11
N THR A 495 -1.13 16.85 -29.26
CA THR A 495 -0.14 17.78 -28.70
C THR A 495 -0.62 18.35 -27.37
N THR A 496 0.33 18.65 -26.48
CA THR A 496 0.07 19.25 -25.17
C THR A 496 0.48 20.71 -25.12
N GLN A 497 -0.30 21.51 -24.40
CA GLN A 497 0.00 22.91 -24.08
C GLN A 497 0.03 23.06 -22.56
N ARG A 498 1.14 23.55 -22.00
CA ARG A 498 1.25 23.89 -20.59
C ARG A 498 0.38 25.10 -20.28
N LEU A 499 -0.61 24.95 -19.39
CA LEU A 499 -1.48 26.03 -18.92
C LEU A 499 -0.96 26.63 -17.62
N TRP A 500 -0.46 25.79 -16.72
CA TRP A 500 0.05 26.19 -15.43
C TRP A 500 1.15 25.25 -14.98
N GLN A 501 2.14 25.78 -14.25
CA GLN A 501 3.18 24.99 -13.60
C GLN A 501 3.59 25.62 -12.29
N CYS A 502 3.79 24.76 -11.29
CA CYS A 502 4.35 25.13 -10.01
C CYS A 502 5.75 25.73 -10.17
N GLN A 503 6.10 26.70 -9.33
CA GLN A 503 7.41 27.36 -9.34
C GLN A 503 8.04 27.31 -7.94
N ALA A 504 9.37 27.22 -7.89
CA ALA A 504 10.12 27.39 -6.65
C ALA A 504 9.78 28.75 -5.98
N PRO A 505 9.82 28.85 -4.65
CA PRO A 505 10.23 27.83 -3.68
C PRO A 505 9.09 26.89 -3.23
N TYR A 506 8.03 26.77 -4.01
CA TYR A 506 6.85 26.03 -3.64
C TYR A 506 6.77 24.66 -4.31
N PHE A 507 6.05 23.76 -3.67
CA PHE A 507 5.47 22.57 -4.26
C PHE A 507 3.96 22.71 -4.20
N GLU A 508 3.34 23.06 -5.32
CA GLU A 508 1.92 23.31 -5.44
C GLU A 508 1.31 22.40 -6.49
N SER A 509 0.23 21.72 -6.18
CA SER A 509 -0.45 20.80 -7.08
C SER A 509 -1.91 21.15 -7.26
N VAL A 510 -2.46 20.91 -8.47
CA VAL A 510 -3.87 21.15 -8.78
C VAL A 510 -4.74 20.07 -8.16
N VAL A 511 -5.66 20.45 -7.27
CA VAL A 511 -6.64 19.57 -6.63
C VAL A 511 -7.92 19.46 -7.44
N ALA A 512 -8.47 20.61 -7.86
CA ALA A 512 -9.70 20.67 -8.65
C ALA A 512 -9.70 21.83 -9.63
N LEU A 513 -10.45 21.69 -10.73
CA LEU A 513 -10.80 22.77 -11.66
C LEU A 513 -12.23 23.21 -11.32
N LEU A 514 -12.42 24.51 -11.07
CA LEU A 514 -13.72 25.07 -10.66
C LEU A 514 -14.58 25.55 -11.83
N ASP A 515 -13.97 25.77 -12.98
CA ASP A 515 -14.65 26.19 -14.21
C ASP A 515 -14.11 25.44 -15.43
N ASP A 516 -14.88 25.43 -16.53
CA ASP A 516 -14.52 24.66 -17.72
C ASP A 516 -13.31 25.23 -18.49
N GLY A 517 -12.96 26.49 -18.26
CA GLY A 517 -11.79 27.12 -18.83
C GLY A 517 -10.51 26.94 -18.04
N ALA A 518 -10.58 26.29 -16.88
CA ALA A 518 -9.49 26.15 -15.92
C ALA A 518 -8.91 27.51 -15.45
N HIS A 519 -9.77 28.56 -15.36
CA HIS A 519 -9.33 29.86 -14.86
C HIS A 519 -9.27 29.94 -13.35
N ARG A 520 -10.08 29.13 -12.64
CA ARG A 520 -10.12 29.02 -11.19
C ARG A 520 -9.84 27.57 -10.77
N LEU A 521 -8.86 27.42 -9.87
CA LEU A 521 -8.38 26.13 -9.42
C LEU A 521 -8.43 26.05 -7.89
N ILE A 522 -8.62 24.86 -7.36
CA ILE A 522 -8.19 24.57 -5.99
C ILE A 522 -6.81 23.96 -6.09
N THR A 523 -5.85 24.54 -5.36
CA THR A 523 -4.49 24.03 -5.27
C THR A 523 -4.16 23.61 -3.84
N HIS A 524 -3.19 22.71 -3.71
CA HIS A 524 -2.57 22.30 -2.46
C HIS A 524 -1.11 22.67 -2.51
N ARG A 525 -0.70 23.64 -1.67
CA ARG A 525 0.58 24.31 -1.72
C ARG A 525 1.33 24.16 -0.41
N GLN A 526 2.63 23.96 -0.51
CA GLN A 526 3.57 23.87 0.58
C GLN A 526 4.95 24.40 0.13
N SER A 527 5.84 24.62 1.08
CA SER A 527 7.27 24.85 0.83
C SER A 527 8.11 24.13 1.88
N GLN A 528 9.41 24.30 1.87
CA GLN A 528 10.26 23.73 2.93
C GLN A 528 9.91 24.28 4.33
N ILE A 529 9.35 25.50 4.40
CA ILE A 529 9.05 26.21 5.67
C ILE A 529 7.56 26.46 5.89
N GLU A 530 6.73 26.37 4.85
CA GLU A 530 5.27 26.54 4.95
C GLU A 530 4.58 25.17 4.92
N PRO A 531 3.77 24.83 5.94
CA PRO A 531 3.03 23.57 5.95
C PRO A 531 1.99 23.51 4.82
N PRO A 532 1.58 22.28 4.42
CA PRO A 532 0.61 22.10 3.34
C PRO A 532 -0.73 22.72 3.66
N ASN A 533 -1.21 23.61 2.77
CA ASN A 533 -2.51 24.27 2.87
C ASN A 533 -3.20 24.35 1.51
N TYR A 534 -4.52 24.53 1.51
CA TYR A 534 -5.36 24.62 0.33
C TYR A 534 -5.64 26.08 -0.02
N PHE A 535 -5.62 26.37 -1.32
CA PHE A 535 -5.85 27.72 -1.85
C PHE A 535 -6.84 27.69 -3.00
N LEU A 536 -7.62 28.75 -3.11
CA LEU A 536 -8.32 29.11 -4.33
C LEU A 536 -7.36 29.94 -5.18
N TYR A 537 -7.00 29.43 -6.35
CA TYR A 537 -6.12 30.12 -7.30
C TYR A 537 -6.91 30.63 -8.49
N THR A 538 -6.69 31.88 -8.87
CA THR A 538 -7.26 32.54 -10.06
C THR A 538 -6.15 32.81 -11.06
N HIS A 539 -6.29 32.29 -12.28
CA HIS A 539 -5.23 32.35 -13.30
C HIS A 539 -5.02 33.76 -13.85
N ALA A 540 -6.07 34.59 -13.93
CA ALA A 540 -6.02 35.92 -14.56
C ALA A 540 -5.10 36.90 -13.85
N ASP A 541 -5.02 36.85 -12.54
CA ASP A 541 -4.24 37.73 -11.67
C ASP A 541 -3.23 37.01 -10.78
N GLU A 542 -3.12 35.67 -10.96
CA GLU A 542 -2.29 34.78 -10.17
C GLU A 542 -2.58 34.88 -8.67
N GLN A 543 -3.78 35.34 -8.29
CA GLN A 543 -4.18 35.51 -6.90
C GLN A 543 -4.41 34.16 -6.24
N ARG A 544 -3.99 34.04 -4.97
CA ARG A 544 -4.24 32.88 -4.10
C ARG A 544 -4.95 33.34 -2.83
N VAL A 545 -6.15 32.81 -2.63
CA VAL A 545 -6.92 33.00 -1.41
C VAL A 545 -6.85 31.72 -0.58
N PRO A 546 -6.39 31.76 0.69
CA PRO A 546 -6.28 30.57 1.51
C PRO A 546 -7.67 30.00 1.82
N LEU A 547 -7.84 28.71 1.63
CA LEU A 547 -9.02 27.95 2.04
C LEU A 547 -8.79 27.29 3.41
N THR A 548 -7.54 27.07 3.79
CA THR A 548 -7.14 26.51 5.09
C THR A 548 -5.95 27.27 5.66
N ASP A 549 -5.76 27.14 6.96
CA ASP A 549 -4.62 27.70 7.69
C ASP A 549 -4.15 26.68 8.74
N TYR A 550 -3.62 25.57 8.25
CA TYR A 550 -3.11 24.50 9.13
C TYR A 550 -1.73 24.90 9.65
N PRO A 551 -1.52 24.83 10.98
CA PRO A 551 -0.24 25.16 11.59
C PRO A 551 0.83 24.12 11.30
N ASP A 552 2.10 24.49 11.52
CA ASP A 552 3.21 23.55 11.53
C ASP A 552 3.01 22.51 12.65
N PRO A 553 2.88 21.22 12.33
CA PRO A 553 2.69 20.18 13.33
C PRO A 553 4.01 19.72 13.99
N ALA A 554 5.17 20.22 13.56
CA ALA A 554 6.48 19.85 14.06
C ALA A 554 7.45 21.05 14.11
N PRO A 555 7.13 22.12 14.89
CA PRO A 555 7.96 23.31 14.95
C PRO A 555 9.38 23.05 15.47
N GLN A 556 9.65 21.91 16.09
CA GLN A 556 10.98 21.45 16.48
C GLN A 556 11.90 21.19 15.29
N PHE A 557 11.33 21.08 14.08
CA PHE A 557 12.04 20.93 12.81
C PHE A 557 12.30 22.26 12.09
N LEU A 558 11.93 23.38 12.69
CA LEU A 558 12.20 24.69 12.11
C LEU A 558 13.72 24.93 12.00
N GLY A 559 14.16 25.37 10.83
CA GLY A 559 15.57 25.66 10.56
C GLY A 559 16.43 24.44 10.17
N ILE A 560 15.84 23.27 9.98
CA ILE A 560 16.51 22.15 9.33
C ILE A 560 16.84 22.54 7.89
N HIS A 561 18.07 22.27 7.47
CA HIS A 561 18.45 22.41 6.07
C HIS A 561 18.03 21.15 5.30
N LYS A 562 17.40 21.33 4.14
CA LYS A 562 17.02 20.29 3.19
C LYS A 562 17.43 20.67 1.79
N GLU A 563 18.12 19.78 1.11
CA GLU A 563 18.46 19.93 -0.31
C GLU A 563 18.34 18.59 -1.05
N VAL A 564 18.08 18.63 -2.35
CA VAL A 564 18.21 17.49 -3.26
C VAL A 564 19.62 17.55 -3.85
N VAL A 565 20.38 16.49 -3.60
CA VAL A 565 21.77 16.40 -4.01
C VAL A 565 21.93 15.43 -5.18
N HIS A 566 22.94 15.71 -6.03
CA HIS A 566 23.23 14.94 -7.23
C HIS A 566 24.68 14.46 -7.23
N TYR A 567 24.89 13.21 -7.60
CA TYR A 567 26.22 12.59 -7.69
C TYR A 567 26.23 11.48 -8.73
N LEU A 568 27.38 10.99 -9.11
CA LEU A 568 27.54 9.96 -10.12
C LEU A 568 27.98 8.63 -9.51
N ARG A 569 27.35 7.54 -9.92
CA ARG A 569 27.84 6.19 -9.73
C ARG A 569 29.06 5.96 -10.64
N SER A 570 29.95 5.06 -10.26
CA SER A 570 31.21 4.78 -10.99
C SER A 570 31.01 4.39 -12.45
N ASP A 571 29.85 3.84 -12.81
CA ASP A 571 29.48 3.49 -14.19
C ASP A 571 28.80 4.65 -14.96
N GLY A 572 28.73 5.85 -14.35
CA GLY A 572 28.17 7.06 -14.96
C GLY A 572 26.66 7.24 -14.83
N VAL A 573 25.96 6.40 -14.03
CA VAL A 573 24.54 6.63 -13.70
C VAL A 573 24.43 7.84 -12.80
N GLN A 574 23.58 8.79 -13.17
CA GLN A 574 23.23 9.94 -12.33
C GLN A 574 22.39 9.46 -11.13
N LEU A 575 22.79 9.82 -9.94
CA LEU A 575 22.06 9.52 -8.71
C LEU A 575 21.64 10.79 -8.01
N SER A 576 20.60 10.68 -7.17
CA SER A 576 20.14 11.78 -6.33
C SER A 576 19.74 11.29 -4.94
N ALA A 577 19.68 12.19 -3.98
CA ALA A 577 19.22 11.92 -2.62
C ALA A 577 18.64 13.18 -1.98
N ARG A 578 17.85 13.04 -0.93
CA ARG A 578 17.53 14.14 -0.02
C ARG A 578 18.56 14.18 1.09
N LEU A 579 19.30 15.27 1.18
CA LEU A 579 20.18 15.53 2.29
C LEU A 579 19.46 16.43 3.31
N TYR A 580 19.43 15.99 4.56
CA TYR A 580 18.93 16.76 5.67
C TYR A 580 20.03 16.99 6.70
N LEU A 581 20.15 18.24 7.19
CA LEU A 581 21.10 18.62 8.21
C LEU A 581 20.37 19.24 9.42
N PRO A 582 20.88 19.03 10.64
CA PRO A 582 20.30 19.60 11.86
C PRO A 582 20.20 21.13 11.79
N ALA A 583 19.23 21.70 12.48
CA ALA A 583 19.06 23.13 12.56
C ALA A 583 20.33 23.82 13.13
N GLY A 584 20.78 24.87 12.43
CA GLY A 584 21.95 25.65 12.84
C GLY A 584 23.31 24.97 12.62
N TYR A 585 23.36 23.82 11.94
CA TYR A 585 24.63 23.19 11.57
C TYR A 585 25.39 24.00 10.51
N GLU A 586 26.70 24.19 10.75
CA GLU A 586 27.62 24.85 9.85
C GLU A 586 28.89 23.98 9.68
N PRO A 587 29.15 23.44 8.47
CA PRO A 587 30.25 22.49 8.25
C PRO A 587 31.63 22.99 8.73
N GLU A 588 31.92 24.25 8.51
CA GLU A 588 33.23 24.85 8.91
C GLU A 588 33.39 24.97 10.42
N ARG A 589 32.30 25.13 11.17
CA ARG A 589 32.32 25.26 12.64
C ARG A 589 32.21 23.90 13.33
N ASP A 590 31.30 23.06 12.85
CA ASP A 590 30.86 21.85 13.58
C ASP A 590 31.58 20.59 13.09
N GLY A 591 32.22 20.66 11.91
CA GLY A 591 32.90 19.54 11.27
C GLY A 591 31.91 18.44 10.78
N PRO A 592 32.45 17.30 10.31
CA PRO A 592 31.62 16.20 9.79
C PRO A 592 30.73 15.56 10.86
N LEU A 593 29.49 15.27 10.50
CA LEU A 593 28.47 14.68 11.39
C LEU A 593 28.42 13.15 11.30
N PRO A 594 28.00 12.47 12.37
CA PRO A 594 27.50 11.10 12.25
C PRO A 594 26.29 11.11 11.31
N THR A 595 26.30 10.21 10.30
CA THR A 595 25.34 10.28 9.21
C THR A 595 24.57 8.96 9.07
N VAL A 596 23.27 9.06 8.91
CA VAL A 596 22.38 7.93 8.65
C VAL A 596 21.96 7.95 7.19
N PHE A 597 22.16 6.84 6.49
CA PHE A 597 21.67 6.56 5.15
C PHE A 597 20.41 5.73 5.27
N TRP A 598 19.28 6.26 4.83
CA TRP A 598 17.98 5.54 4.87
C TRP A 598 17.56 5.15 3.47
N VAL A 599 17.59 3.84 3.17
CA VAL A 599 17.64 3.35 1.78
C VAL A 599 16.43 2.52 1.38
N TYR A 600 16.11 2.58 0.08
CA TYR A 600 15.13 1.71 -0.59
C TYR A 600 15.46 1.62 -2.10
N PRO A 601 15.99 0.49 -2.62
CA PRO A 601 16.37 0.37 -4.02
C PRO A 601 15.15 0.14 -4.93
N ALA A 602 15.35 0.31 -6.25
CA ALA A 602 14.34 0.03 -7.26
C ALA A 602 14.99 -0.57 -8.52
N GLU A 603 14.27 -1.49 -9.17
CA GLU A 603 14.72 -2.15 -10.40
C GLU A 603 14.28 -1.36 -11.64
N PHE A 604 15.19 -1.25 -12.62
CA PHE A 604 14.99 -0.54 -13.90
C PHE A 604 15.43 -1.39 -15.09
N LYS A 605 14.85 -1.09 -16.25
CA LYS A 605 15.26 -1.67 -17.55
C LYS A 605 16.03 -0.69 -18.44
N ASP A 606 16.15 0.58 -18.02
CA ASP A 606 16.84 1.61 -18.80
C ASP A 606 17.74 2.45 -17.87
N LYS A 607 19.03 2.55 -18.26
CA LYS A 607 20.04 3.25 -17.47
C LYS A 607 19.83 4.77 -17.42
N GLN A 608 19.34 5.37 -18.49
CA GLN A 608 19.11 6.81 -18.55
C GLN A 608 17.88 7.19 -17.72
N LEU A 609 16.83 6.36 -17.79
CA LEU A 609 15.59 6.59 -17.01
C LEU A 609 15.81 6.37 -15.52
N ALA A 610 16.66 5.42 -15.16
CA ALA A 610 17.03 5.15 -13.77
C ALA A 610 17.71 6.33 -13.06
N GLY A 611 18.34 7.23 -13.82
CA GLY A 611 19.00 8.44 -13.32
C GLY A 611 18.10 9.68 -13.23
N GLN A 612 16.82 9.58 -13.54
CA GLN A 612 15.92 10.74 -13.54
C GLN A 612 15.64 11.24 -12.12
N VAL A 613 15.52 12.57 -11.98
CA VAL A 613 15.19 13.25 -10.72
C VAL A 613 13.68 13.13 -10.47
N THR A 614 13.30 12.43 -9.41
CA THR A 614 11.89 12.24 -9.02
C THR A 614 11.57 12.80 -7.64
N ILE A 615 12.57 13.36 -6.97
CA ILE A 615 12.49 13.90 -5.62
C ILE A 615 12.11 15.39 -5.68
N ALA A 616 11.05 15.76 -4.96
CA ALA A 616 10.65 17.16 -4.82
C ALA A 616 11.39 17.81 -3.66
N GLU A 617 12.16 18.85 -3.95
CA GLU A 617 12.91 19.62 -2.96
C GLU A 617 12.00 20.50 -2.10
N ASN A 618 11.04 21.16 -2.73
CA ASN A 618 10.19 22.19 -2.14
C ASN A 618 9.01 21.65 -1.31
N THR A 619 9.06 20.40 -0.88
CA THR A 619 8.03 19.84 0.01
C THR A 619 8.35 20.14 1.47
N PHE A 620 7.29 20.35 2.26
CA PHE A 620 7.40 20.46 3.71
C PHE A 620 7.92 19.18 4.35
N SER A 621 8.82 19.30 5.32
CA SER A 621 9.41 18.15 5.99
C SER A 621 8.69 17.90 7.32
N ARG A 622 7.86 16.85 7.34
CA ARG A 622 7.20 16.37 8.56
C ARG A 622 7.60 14.94 8.85
N PRO A 623 8.36 14.67 9.91
CA PRO A 623 8.57 13.30 10.36
C PRO A 623 7.26 12.74 10.93
N ALA A 624 6.98 11.46 10.62
CA ALA A 624 5.80 10.77 11.10
C ALA A 624 6.14 9.29 11.34
N GLY A 625 5.37 8.62 12.20
CA GLY A 625 5.59 7.23 12.54
C GLY A 625 7.03 6.97 12.99
N THR A 626 7.70 6.02 12.37
CA THR A 626 9.08 5.64 12.70
C THR A 626 10.12 6.23 11.72
N SER A 627 9.91 7.47 11.25
CA SER A 627 10.80 8.15 10.31
C SER A 627 12.23 8.29 10.85
N ALA A 628 13.24 8.04 10.01
CA ALA A 628 14.64 8.29 10.34
C ALA A 628 14.94 9.78 10.53
N LEU A 629 14.11 10.67 9.98
CA LEU A 629 14.28 12.13 10.15
C LEU A 629 14.24 12.58 11.61
N PHE A 630 13.63 11.83 12.50
CA PHE A 630 13.69 12.13 13.94
C PHE A 630 15.11 12.19 14.50
N LEU A 631 16.07 11.49 13.89
CA LEU A 631 17.47 11.49 14.30
C LEU A 631 18.16 12.85 14.06
N LEU A 632 17.59 13.72 13.20
CA LEU A 632 18.05 15.11 13.06
C LEU A 632 18.01 15.87 14.39
N THR A 633 16.98 15.63 15.22
CA THR A 633 16.88 16.24 16.56
C THR A 633 17.92 15.72 17.54
N GLN A 634 18.65 14.67 17.17
CA GLN A 634 19.72 14.06 17.95
C GLN A 634 21.11 14.39 17.38
N GLY A 635 21.18 15.30 16.38
CA GLY A 635 22.45 15.78 15.81
C GLY A 635 23.07 14.86 14.75
N TYR A 636 22.27 14.06 14.07
CA TYR A 636 22.68 13.26 12.90
C TYR A 636 22.37 14.01 11.61
N ALA A 637 23.24 13.91 10.62
CA ALA A 637 22.87 14.17 9.23
C ALA A 637 22.11 12.95 8.66
N ILE A 638 21.15 13.19 7.77
CA ILE A 638 20.38 12.12 7.12
C ILE A 638 20.50 12.24 5.61
N LEU A 639 20.99 11.19 4.97
CA LEU A 639 20.85 11.00 3.54
C LEU A 639 19.65 10.07 3.31
N ASP A 640 18.51 10.67 2.99
CA ASP A 640 17.22 10.01 2.90
C ASP A 640 16.90 9.66 1.46
N ASP A 641 16.52 8.40 1.23
CA ASP A 641 16.10 7.86 -0.06
C ASP A 641 17.15 8.12 -1.17
N PRO A 642 18.46 7.81 -0.92
CA PRO A 642 19.43 7.87 -2.00
C PRO A 642 19.02 6.93 -3.11
N SER A 643 19.05 7.43 -4.34
CA SER A 643 18.75 6.67 -5.54
C SER A 643 19.67 5.46 -5.63
N LEU A 644 19.12 4.26 -5.61
CA LEU A 644 19.84 2.99 -5.71
C LEU A 644 19.22 2.14 -6.81
N PRO A 645 19.37 2.55 -8.09
CA PRO A 645 18.81 1.81 -9.21
C PRO A 645 19.59 0.53 -9.47
N ILE A 646 18.85 -0.57 -9.59
CA ILE A 646 19.33 -1.86 -10.04
C ILE A 646 18.86 -2.03 -11.49
N ILE A 647 19.80 -2.04 -12.44
CA ILE A 647 19.51 -1.88 -13.86
C ILE A 647 19.81 -3.18 -14.61
N GLY A 648 18.84 -3.64 -15.40
CA GLY A 648 18.99 -4.78 -16.31
C GLY A 648 18.56 -4.41 -17.72
N GLU A 649 19.48 -3.89 -18.54
CA GLU A 649 19.19 -3.45 -19.90
C GLU A 649 19.00 -4.64 -20.86
N GLY A 650 18.08 -4.49 -21.81
CA GLY A 650 17.79 -5.51 -22.82
C GLY A 650 17.28 -6.81 -22.19
N GLU A 651 17.94 -7.92 -22.53
CA GLU A 651 17.62 -9.27 -22.01
C GLU A 651 18.16 -9.53 -20.60
N ALA A 652 19.04 -8.66 -20.06
CA ALA A 652 19.58 -8.82 -18.72
C ALA A 652 18.49 -8.54 -17.65
N GLU A 653 18.49 -9.36 -16.62
CA GLU A 653 17.60 -9.12 -15.47
C GLU A 653 18.31 -8.29 -14.40
N PRO A 654 17.64 -7.27 -13.83
CA PRO A 654 18.27 -6.36 -12.86
C PRO A 654 18.97 -7.09 -11.71
N ASN A 655 18.33 -8.14 -11.19
CA ASN A 655 18.81 -8.85 -10.00
C ASN A 655 20.04 -9.75 -10.25
N ASP A 656 20.45 -9.98 -11.51
CA ASP A 656 21.65 -10.76 -11.80
C ASP A 656 22.94 -10.05 -11.33
N THR A 657 22.91 -8.71 -11.20
CA THR A 657 24.01 -7.87 -10.72
C THR A 657 23.59 -6.98 -9.55
N TYR A 658 22.63 -7.44 -8.73
CA TYR A 658 22.05 -6.67 -7.63
C TYR A 658 23.10 -6.16 -6.65
N VAL A 659 23.97 -7.05 -6.14
CA VAL A 659 24.91 -6.72 -5.07
C VAL A 659 25.95 -5.70 -5.56
N GLU A 660 26.49 -5.91 -6.74
CA GLU A 660 27.50 -5.06 -7.36
C GLU A 660 26.98 -3.64 -7.59
N GLN A 661 25.79 -3.52 -8.16
CA GLN A 661 25.15 -2.23 -8.43
C GLN A 661 24.73 -1.52 -7.15
N LEU A 662 24.24 -2.26 -6.16
CA LEU A 662 23.87 -1.74 -4.86
C LEU A 662 25.08 -1.13 -4.15
N LEU A 663 26.21 -1.85 -4.08
CA LEU A 663 27.44 -1.36 -3.44
C LEU A 663 27.99 -0.13 -4.14
N ALA A 664 28.03 -0.13 -5.48
CA ALA A 664 28.48 1.02 -6.26
C ALA A 664 27.62 2.28 -5.99
N GLY A 665 26.30 2.11 -5.86
CA GLY A 665 25.39 3.21 -5.52
C GLY A 665 25.62 3.74 -4.09
N ILE A 666 25.81 2.86 -3.13
CA ILE A 666 26.09 3.22 -1.73
C ILE A 666 27.46 3.91 -1.60
N GLU A 667 28.50 3.40 -2.26
CA GLU A 667 29.84 4.02 -2.25
C GLU A 667 29.79 5.44 -2.81
N ALA A 668 29.08 5.65 -3.94
CA ALA A 668 28.90 6.97 -4.53
C ALA A 668 28.18 7.94 -3.58
N ALA A 669 27.18 7.48 -2.86
CA ALA A 669 26.45 8.28 -1.88
C ALA A 669 27.33 8.67 -0.66
N ILE A 670 28.14 7.73 -0.16
CA ILE A 670 29.10 7.97 0.93
C ILE A 670 30.15 8.97 0.48
N ASP A 671 30.79 8.74 -0.67
CA ASP A 671 31.85 9.62 -1.17
C ASP A 671 31.35 11.05 -1.40
N TYR A 672 30.11 11.20 -1.87
CA TYR A 672 29.47 12.53 -1.96
C TYR A 672 29.41 13.23 -0.59
N GLY A 673 28.86 12.57 0.43
CA GLY A 673 28.72 13.18 1.76
C GLY A 673 30.06 13.50 2.43
N VAL A 674 31.03 12.59 2.28
CA VAL A 674 32.38 12.74 2.85
C VAL A 674 33.16 13.85 2.12
N ASN A 675 33.13 13.89 0.81
CA ASN A 675 33.85 14.90 0.02
C ASN A 675 33.30 16.32 0.25
N ARG A 676 32.01 16.44 0.61
CA ARG A 676 31.40 17.70 1.04
C ARG A 676 31.75 18.13 2.47
N GLY A 677 32.48 17.28 3.22
CA GLY A 677 32.80 17.55 4.64
C GLY A 677 31.61 17.44 5.59
N ILE A 678 30.48 16.83 5.15
CA ILE A 678 29.22 16.66 5.91
C ILE A 678 29.23 15.35 6.68
N ALA A 679 29.58 14.24 6.01
CA ALA A 679 29.57 12.91 6.59
C ALA A 679 30.95 12.52 7.13
N ASP A 680 31.00 12.03 8.36
CA ASP A 680 32.19 11.40 8.92
C ASP A 680 32.23 9.94 8.47
N ARG A 681 33.28 9.57 7.70
CA ARG A 681 33.42 8.21 7.14
C ARG A 681 33.44 7.12 8.22
N ASP A 682 33.91 7.45 9.41
CA ASP A 682 34.01 6.51 10.52
C ASP A 682 32.76 6.46 11.41
N ARG A 683 31.73 7.29 11.11
CA ARG A 683 30.49 7.38 11.86
C ARG A 683 29.26 7.29 10.96
N LEU A 684 29.19 6.24 10.12
CA LEU A 684 28.10 5.99 9.20
C LEU A 684 27.17 4.88 9.71
N CYS A 685 25.86 5.11 9.61
CA CYS A 685 24.82 4.12 9.87
C CYS A 685 24.01 3.89 8.59
N LEU A 686 23.70 2.62 8.28
CA LEU A 686 22.77 2.27 7.21
C LEU A 686 21.47 1.78 7.80
N GLY A 687 20.35 2.25 7.28
CA GLY A 687 19.06 1.77 7.75
C GLY A 687 18.00 1.70 6.64
N GLY A 688 16.97 0.90 6.90
CA GLY A 688 15.83 0.79 5.97
C GLY A 688 14.70 -0.05 6.53
N HIS A 689 13.58 0.03 5.84
CA HIS A 689 12.37 -0.73 6.16
C HIS A 689 12.00 -1.63 4.97
N SER A 690 11.46 -2.84 5.23
CA SER A 690 11.01 -3.75 4.18
C SER A 690 12.14 -4.10 3.20
N TYR A 691 12.05 -3.72 1.91
CA TYR A 691 13.12 -3.92 0.94
C TYR A 691 14.39 -3.12 1.31
N GLY A 692 14.25 -1.98 2.00
CA GLY A 692 15.39 -1.24 2.56
C GLY A 692 16.09 -1.98 3.70
N ALA A 693 15.37 -2.76 4.53
CA ALA A 693 15.98 -3.61 5.55
C ALA A 693 16.75 -4.78 4.93
N PHE A 694 16.21 -5.38 3.90
CA PHE A 694 16.90 -6.37 3.08
C PHE A 694 18.18 -5.80 2.47
N THR A 695 18.11 -4.59 1.92
CA THR A 695 19.24 -3.83 1.39
C THR A 695 20.29 -3.58 2.46
N THR A 696 19.88 -3.10 3.63
CA THR A 696 20.81 -2.88 4.77
C THR A 696 21.59 -4.15 5.11
N ALA A 697 20.89 -5.27 5.25
CA ALA A 697 21.53 -6.55 5.57
C ALA A 697 22.49 -7.02 4.46
N ASN A 698 22.14 -6.82 3.18
CA ASN A 698 23.01 -7.15 2.04
C ASN A 698 24.27 -6.30 2.01
N VAL A 699 24.16 -4.98 2.19
CA VAL A 699 25.35 -4.10 2.24
C VAL A 699 26.29 -4.50 3.36
N LEU A 700 25.76 -4.79 4.56
CA LEU A 700 26.60 -5.25 5.68
C LEU A 700 27.20 -6.64 5.47
N ALA A 701 26.55 -7.50 4.69
CA ALA A 701 27.06 -8.83 4.37
C ALA A 701 28.16 -8.80 3.29
N HIS A 702 28.22 -7.74 2.47
CA HIS A 702 29.12 -7.66 1.32
C HIS A 702 30.13 -6.50 1.40
N SER A 703 30.09 -5.68 2.48
CA SER A 703 31.01 -4.56 2.68
C SER A 703 31.25 -4.26 4.17
N THR A 704 32.24 -3.40 4.42
CA THR A 704 32.57 -2.86 5.76
C THR A 704 32.38 -1.33 5.81
N LEU A 705 31.52 -0.79 4.95
CA LEU A 705 31.35 0.66 4.76
C LEU A 705 30.66 1.34 5.94
N PHE A 706 29.90 0.62 6.74
CA PHE A 706 29.09 1.17 7.83
C PHE A 706 29.50 0.64 9.21
N ARG A 707 29.40 1.50 10.22
CA ARG A 707 29.67 1.15 11.62
C ARG A 707 28.53 0.39 12.28
N ALA A 708 27.29 0.58 11.81
CA ALA A 708 26.11 -0.12 12.31
C ALA A 708 25.00 -0.15 11.27
N GLY A 709 24.06 -1.09 11.45
CA GLY A 709 22.86 -1.19 10.63
C GLY A 709 21.57 -1.21 11.45
N ILE A 710 20.46 -0.73 10.81
CA ILE A 710 19.09 -0.79 11.33
C ILE A 710 18.19 -1.39 10.25
N ALA A 711 17.68 -2.59 10.48
CA ALA A 711 16.86 -3.33 9.51
C ALA A 711 15.48 -3.62 10.10
N ARG A 712 14.43 -3.01 9.51
CA ARG A 712 13.05 -3.13 10.01
C ARG A 712 12.16 -3.91 9.05
N SER A 713 11.48 -4.95 9.53
CA SER A 713 10.53 -5.80 8.80
C SER A 713 11.07 -6.27 7.44
N GLY A 714 12.29 -6.84 7.43
CA GLY A 714 12.97 -7.28 6.21
C GLY A 714 12.74 -8.75 5.86
N ALA A 715 13.07 -9.12 4.63
CA ALA A 715 13.13 -10.49 4.13
C ALA A 715 14.58 -10.87 3.88
N TYR A 716 15.17 -11.69 4.72
CA TYR A 716 16.61 -11.97 4.72
C TYR A 716 17.00 -13.26 4.01
N ASN A 717 16.03 -14.12 3.70
CA ASN A 717 16.23 -15.36 2.95
C ASN A 717 15.20 -15.48 1.83
N ARG A 718 15.61 -15.26 0.58
CA ARG A 718 14.73 -15.27 -0.60
C ARG A 718 14.28 -16.68 -1.01
N THR A 719 14.95 -17.74 -0.53
CA THR A 719 14.48 -19.11 -0.77
C THR A 719 13.12 -19.40 -0.09
N LEU A 720 12.72 -18.57 0.89
CA LEU A 720 11.39 -18.63 1.51
C LEU A 720 10.29 -17.95 0.66
N THR A 721 10.66 -17.28 -0.44
CA THR A 721 9.73 -16.71 -1.42
C THR A 721 10.09 -17.22 -2.82
N PRO A 722 9.98 -18.54 -3.09
CA PRO A 722 10.63 -19.17 -4.23
C PRO A 722 9.97 -18.86 -5.59
N PHE A 723 8.80 -18.24 -5.62
CA PHE A 723 8.08 -17.88 -6.84
C PHE A 723 8.05 -16.36 -7.09
N GLY A 724 9.16 -15.68 -6.83
CA GLY A 724 9.36 -14.27 -7.12
C GLY A 724 9.25 -13.36 -5.89
N PHE A 725 9.92 -12.22 -5.99
CA PHE A 725 9.95 -11.17 -4.97
C PHE A 725 10.29 -9.83 -5.62
N GLN A 726 9.77 -8.72 -5.12
CA GLN A 726 9.96 -7.39 -5.71
C GLN A 726 9.79 -7.42 -7.25
N GLY A 727 10.75 -6.94 -8.02
CA GLY A 727 10.78 -7.00 -9.49
C GLY A 727 11.19 -8.36 -10.07
N GLU A 728 11.68 -9.31 -9.27
CA GLU A 728 12.06 -10.64 -9.74
C GLU A 728 10.82 -11.49 -10.06
N GLN A 729 10.71 -11.93 -11.32
CA GLN A 729 9.62 -12.74 -11.82
C GLN A 729 10.00 -14.21 -11.99
N ARG A 730 11.30 -14.52 -12.14
CA ARG A 730 11.81 -15.89 -12.24
C ARG A 730 11.65 -16.59 -10.88
N ASN A 731 11.31 -17.85 -10.90
CA ASN A 731 11.28 -18.64 -9.67
C ASN A 731 12.70 -19.10 -9.27
N PHE A 732 12.85 -19.61 -8.05
CA PHE A 732 14.12 -20.05 -7.50
C PHE A 732 14.84 -21.08 -8.41
N TRP A 733 14.12 -22.00 -9.02
CA TRP A 733 14.73 -23.05 -9.87
C TRP A 733 15.15 -22.52 -11.24
N GLU A 734 14.58 -21.41 -11.69
CA GLU A 734 15.00 -20.70 -12.92
C GLU A 734 16.20 -19.78 -12.67
N ALA A 735 16.34 -19.21 -11.47
CA ALA A 735 17.32 -18.19 -11.12
C ALA A 735 17.95 -18.42 -9.74
N ALA A 736 18.42 -19.64 -9.45
CA ALA A 736 18.93 -19.98 -8.11
C ALA A 736 20.08 -19.10 -7.64
N ALA A 737 20.97 -18.69 -8.56
CA ALA A 737 22.13 -17.86 -8.23
C ALA A 737 21.74 -16.49 -7.65
N PRO A 738 20.89 -15.65 -8.31
CA PRO A 738 20.39 -14.41 -7.71
C PRO A 738 19.70 -14.61 -6.36
N TYR A 739 18.86 -15.63 -6.23
CA TYR A 739 18.16 -15.90 -4.95
C TYR A 739 19.11 -16.15 -3.79
N ILE A 740 20.20 -16.91 -4.02
CA ILE A 740 21.21 -17.21 -3.00
C ILE A 740 22.10 -16.00 -2.75
N GLN A 741 22.58 -15.34 -3.80
CA GLN A 741 23.49 -14.18 -3.69
C GLN A 741 22.83 -13.01 -2.97
N MET A 742 21.56 -12.72 -3.31
CA MET A 742 20.80 -11.65 -2.71
C MET A 742 20.33 -11.97 -1.27
N SER A 743 20.40 -13.21 -0.80
CA SER A 743 19.96 -13.58 0.55
C SER A 743 21.03 -13.28 1.60
N PRO A 744 20.95 -12.20 2.41
CA PRO A 744 21.97 -11.92 3.43
C PRO A 744 22.09 -13.02 4.47
N PHE A 745 21.05 -13.86 4.65
CA PHE A 745 21.10 -15.04 5.49
C PHE A 745 22.23 -16.00 5.07
N THR A 746 22.44 -16.20 3.78
CA THR A 746 23.51 -17.10 3.25
C THR A 746 24.91 -16.53 3.46
N HIS A 747 25.00 -15.22 3.73
CA HIS A 747 26.23 -14.49 3.95
C HIS A 747 26.38 -13.96 5.39
N ALA A 748 25.56 -14.44 6.33
CA ALA A 748 25.51 -13.97 7.72
C ALA A 748 26.88 -13.99 8.43
N ALA A 749 27.75 -14.97 8.10
CA ALA A 749 29.10 -15.08 8.66
C ALA A 749 30.03 -13.89 8.29
N LYS A 750 29.68 -13.09 7.28
CA LYS A 750 30.45 -11.92 6.85
C LYS A 750 30.04 -10.63 7.56
N ILE A 751 28.92 -10.63 8.25
CA ILE A 751 28.40 -9.43 8.93
C ILE A 751 29.18 -9.22 10.23
N THR A 752 30.00 -8.18 10.25
CA THR A 752 30.81 -7.78 11.41
C THR A 752 30.27 -6.53 12.11
N ALA A 753 29.55 -5.68 11.39
CA ALA A 753 28.95 -4.47 11.96
C ALA A 753 27.75 -4.82 12.85
N PRO A 754 27.56 -4.12 13.98
CA PRO A 754 26.37 -4.25 14.82
C PRO A 754 25.09 -4.06 14.04
N LEU A 755 24.10 -4.97 14.20
CA LEU A 755 22.84 -4.94 13.46
C LEU A 755 21.63 -4.96 14.39
N LEU A 756 20.78 -3.94 14.28
CA LEU A 756 19.49 -3.86 14.96
C LEU A 756 18.40 -4.40 14.00
N LEU A 757 17.74 -5.47 14.42
CA LEU A 757 16.60 -6.08 13.74
C LEU A 757 15.32 -5.72 14.48
N ILE A 758 14.36 -5.06 13.82
CA ILE A 758 13.05 -4.75 14.39
C ILE A 758 11.98 -5.35 13.48
N HIS A 759 10.94 -5.99 14.06
CA HIS A 759 9.86 -6.61 13.26
C HIS A 759 8.53 -6.58 14.00
N GLY A 760 7.44 -6.35 13.28
CA GLY A 760 6.09 -6.54 13.80
C GLY A 760 5.76 -8.04 13.95
N ALA A 761 5.31 -8.47 15.11
CA ALA A 761 5.01 -9.89 15.35
C ALA A 761 3.83 -10.40 14.49
N ASP A 762 2.97 -9.50 14.05
CA ASP A 762 1.81 -9.79 13.20
C ASP A 762 2.02 -9.37 11.74
N ASP A 763 3.27 -9.19 11.29
CA ASP A 763 3.57 -8.76 9.92
C ASP A 763 2.87 -9.65 8.89
N SER A 764 1.93 -9.06 8.16
CA SER A 764 1.11 -9.72 7.14
C SER A 764 1.60 -9.49 5.71
N ASN A 765 2.73 -8.82 5.52
CA ASN A 765 3.31 -8.60 4.20
C ASN A 765 3.88 -9.91 3.63
N ALA A 766 3.54 -10.17 2.38
CA ALA A 766 4.00 -11.36 1.69
C ALA A 766 5.53 -11.34 1.49
N GLY A 767 6.23 -12.25 2.14
CA GLY A 767 7.68 -12.41 2.04
C GLY A 767 8.49 -11.79 3.17
N THR A 768 7.93 -10.90 3.99
CA THR A 768 8.61 -10.29 5.16
C THR A 768 8.07 -10.77 6.50
N TYR A 769 7.35 -11.89 6.52
CA TYR A 769 6.79 -12.42 7.77
C TYR A 769 7.87 -12.64 8.86
N PRO A 770 7.49 -12.62 10.15
CA PRO A 770 8.41 -12.57 11.30
C PRO A 770 9.52 -13.63 11.32
N LEU A 771 9.23 -14.84 10.80
CA LEU A 771 10.19 -15.94 10.66
C LEU A 771 11.50 -15.51 9.96
N GLN A 772 11.45 -14.57 9.03
CA GLN A 772 12.62 -14.05 8.34
C GLN A 772 13.62 -13.44 9.34
N THR A 773 13.13 -12.59 10.24
CA THR A 773 13.96 -11.93 11.26
C THR A 773 14.42 -12.91 12.33
N GLU A 774 13.53 -13.81 12.78
CA GLU A 774 13.86 -14.80 13.81
C GLU A 774 15.02 -15.70 13.37
N ARG A 775 14.94 -16.27 12.17
CA ARG A 775 16.00 -17.14 11.64
C ARG A 775 17.29 -16.40 11.34
N PHE A 776 17.19 -15.15 10.88
CA PHE A 776 18.37 -14.34 10.65
C PHE A 776 19.08 -13.95 11.96
N TYR A 777 18.32 -13.58 13.00
CA TYR A 777 18.85 -13.35 14.33
C TYR A 777 19.55 -14.57 14.91
N GLU A 778 18.93 -15.77 14.83
CA GLU A 778 19.53 -17.01 15.30
C GLU A 778 20.86 -17.29 14.59
N ALA A 779 20.92 -17.11 13.27
CA ALA A 779 22.15 -17.31 12.50
C ALA A 779 23.25 -16.33 12.95
N LEU A 780 22.96 -15.03 13.02
CA LEU A 780 23.91 -14.00 13.43
C LEU A 780 24.41 -14.23 14.86
N LYS A 781 23.50 -14.54 15.80
CA LYS A 781 23.86 -14.88 17.18
C LYS A 781 24.76 -16.11 17.24
N GLY A 782 24.42 -17.17 16.49
CA GLY A 782 25.19 -18.40 16.44
C GLY A 782 26.59 -18.21 15.86
N LEU A 783 26.77 -17.22 14.99
CA LEU A 783 28.06 -16.84 14.40
C LEU A 783 28.83 -15.78 15.21
N GLY A 784 28.30 -15.34 16.36
CA GLY A 784 28.98 -14.41 17.26
C GLY A 784 28.88 -12.94 16.85
N ALA A 785 27.95 -12.57 15.93
CA ALA A 785 27.75 -11.18 15.53
C ALA A 785 27.12 -10.34 16.66
N THR A 786 27.43 -9.04 16.69
CA THR A 786 26.72 -8.09 17.53
C THR A 786 25.35 -7.80 16.92
N VAL A 787 24.31 -8.40 17.47
CA VAL A 787 22.93 -8.29 16.94
C VAL A 787 21.93 -8.09 18.07
N ARG A 788 20.93 -7.24 17.83
CA ARG A 788 19.77 -7.03 18.69
C ARG A 788 18.50 -7.27 17.90
N GLN A 789 17.59 -8.09 18.45
CA GLN A 789 16.26 -8.34 17.90
C GLN A 789 15.20 -7.69 18.78
N VAL A 790 14.27 -6.96 18.16
CA VAL A 790 13.09 -6.36 18.78
C VAL A 790 11.85 -6.82 18.03
N MET A 791 11.06 -7.69 18.67
CA MET A 791 9.76 -8.13 18.13
C MET A 791 8.66 -7.30 18.76
N LEU A 792 7.88 -6.60 17.94
CA LEU A 792 6.82 -5.70 18.39
C LEU A 792 5.48 -6.45 18.42
N PRO A 793 4.93 -6.76 19.60
CA PRO A 793 3.67 -7.49 19.68
C PRO A 793 2.54 -6.70 19.02
N LEU A 794 1.63 -7.40 18.35
CA LEU A 794 0.44 -6.86 17.68
C LEU A 794 0.73 -5.87 16.54
N GLU A 795 1.98 -5.61 16.20
CA GLU A 795 2.32 -4.74 15.08
C GLU A 795 2.41 -5.53 13.77
N ASP A 796 1.86 -4.92 12.72
CA ASP A 796 1.93 -5.41 11.35
C ASP A 796 3.21 -4.91 10.64
N HIS A 797 3.27 -5.02 9.32
CA HIS A 797 4.41 -4.55 8.51
C HIS A 797 4.78 -3.09 8.77
N SER A 798 3.79 -2.23 8.92
CA SER A 798 3.96 -0.83 9.34
C SER A 798 3.52 -0.67 10.79
N TYR A 799 4.42 -0.20 11.66
CA TYR A 799 4.14 -0.02 13.08
C TYR A 799 3.22 1.17 13.32
N ARG A 800 2.18 0.98 14.13
CA ARG A 800 1.09 1.97 14.25
C ARG A 800 0.83 2.42 15.67
N SER A 801 1.01 1.54 16.68
CA SER A 801 0.70 1.96 18.04
C SER A 801 1.69 3.01 18.56
N ARG A 802 1.18 3.91 19.40
CA ARG A 802 1.97 4.98 20.01
C ARG A 802 3.17 4.42 20.76
N GLU A 803 2.95 3.32 21.50
CA GLU A 803 3.96 2.65 22.29
C GLU A 803 5.03 2.00 21.40
N ALA A 804 4.64 1.28 20.35
CA ALA A 804 5.59 0.63 19.46
C ALA A 804 6.40 1.65 18.64
N VAL A 805 5.76 2.68 18.11
CA VAL A 805 6.42 3.75 17.38
C VAL A 805 7.44 4.46 18.26
N GLY A 806 7.05 4.81 19.50
CA GLY A 806 7.96 5.41 20.47
C GLY A 806 9.14 4.51 20.82
N HIS A 807 8.87 3.21 21.03
CA HIS A 807 9.91 2.22 21.34
C HIS A 807 10.90 2.04 20.18
N VAL A 808 10.40 1.95 18.95
CA VAL A 808 11.25 1.85 17.75
C VAL A 808 12.18 3.05 17.61
N LEU A 809 11.68 4.26 17.81
CA LEU A 809 12.48 5.48 17.74
C LEU A 809 13.50 5.54 18.88
N TRP A 810 13.13 5.09 20.08
CA TRP A 810 14.07 4.94 21.18
C TRP A 810 15.20 3.95 20.82
N GLU A 811 14.88 2.77 20.30
CA GLU A 811 15.88 1.77 19.88
C GLU A 811 16.81 2.33 18.81
N MET A 812 16.28 3.05 17.81
CA MET A 812 17.07 3.67 16.74
C MET A 812 18.05 4.70 17.29
N VAL A 813 17.62 5.58 18.20
CA VAL A 813 18.46 6.59 18.84
C VAL A 813 19.56 5.90 19.66
N GLN A 814 19.20 4.96 20.56
CA GLN A 814 20.18 4.26 21.40
C GLN A 814 21.20 3.46 20.58
N TRP A 815 20.76 2.83 19.48
CA TRP A 815 21.63 2.07 18.60
C TRP A 815 22.64 2.95 17.90
N CYS A 816 22.18 4.05 17.32
CA CYS A 816 23.03 5.03 16.64
C CYS A 816 23.99 5.71 17.62
N ASP A 817 23.51 6.14 18.79
CA ASP A 817 24.36 6.78 19.79
C ASP A 817 25.47 5.84 20.24
N ARG A 818 25.15 4.57 20.50
CA ARG A 818 26.12 3.59 21.01
C ARG A 818 27.18 3.20 19.98
N TYR A 819 26.78 2.93 18.74
CA TYR A 819 27.65 2.30 17.75
C TYR A 819 28.18 3.26 16.68
N VAL A 820 27.59 4.44 16.55
CA VAL A 820 27.94 5.40 15.50
C VAL A 820 28.44 6.71 16.09
N LYS A 821 27.65 7.43 16.89
CA LYS A 821 27.96 8.74 17.39
C LYS A 821 29.11 8.70 18.41
N ASN A 822 29.09 7.76 19.35
CA ASN A 822 30.03 7.58 20.42
C ASN A 822 31.01 6.42 20.18
N ALA A 823 31.13 5.95 18.95
CA ALA A 823 32.04 4.87 18.58
C ALA A 823 33.47 5.27 18.87
N GLY A 824 34.08 4.67 19.89
CA GLY A 824 35.42 4.97 20.37
C GLY A 824 35.52 5.47 21.83
N ASN A 825 34.37 5.67 22.50
CA ASN A 825 34.30 5.98 23.90
C ASN A 825 33.91 4.72 24.73
N PRO A 826 34.81 4.00 25.36
CA PRO A 826 34.51 2.73 26.03
C PRO A 826 33.71 2.85 27.34
N THR A 827 33.23 4.05 27.69
CA THR A 827 32.61 4.35 28.99
C THR A 827 31.11 4.55 28.96
N LEU A 828 30.40 4.26 27.80
CA LEU A 828 28.93 4.36 27.69
C LEU A 828 28.31 3.02 27.35
#